data_e62e279d5776eba696ad569822b93754
#
_entry.id   e62e279d5776eba696ad569822b93754
#
_cell.length_a   1.000
_cell.length_b   1.000
_cell.length_c   1.000
_cell.angle_alpha   90.00
_cell.angle_beta   90.00
_cell.angle_gamma   90.00
#
_symmetry.space_group_name_H-M   'P 1'
#
loop_
_entity.id
_entity.type
_entity.pdbx_description
1 polymer ?
#
loop_
_entity_poly.entity_id
_entity_poly.type
_entity_poly.pdbx_seq_one_letter_code
_entity_poly.pdbx_strand_id
1 'polypeptide(L)'
;MESSPTRTEPAQPRVPPSAINADYDLSTPIDLDGVGLRQKLPSYGDAHFSLFMRKLFIKALGYSEDALSRPIVGIVNTYSSFNPCHGNIPQLLDAVKRGVQLSGGLAIDFPTISLHESFTAPTSMYLRNLMSMDTEEMIRAQPVDAVVLIGGCDKTTPAQLMGGISANKPIIHLVTGPMMPGSFQGVRVGACTDCRSNWAKFRAGAMDIEDISALNEELAPTAGTCGVMGTASTMACLLVALGMMPIHGATAPAVSSARLRIAEATGTHAVQLARQKQRLQPQAILTRESFLNAITVLQAVGGSTNALVHLMAIVNRHPALAGTITPATIDAIGRTTPLLLDLKPSGDGYMTDFHAAGGMPALLHHLRPLLHLDARTVTGRTLGEELASATASTLQSLYVDSPSSSTKRIIRPLTDPVYPSSALVVFTRGNLSPGGAAVLKASASKDRRLLHHRGKAVVFDGPADLAHRIDDPALDVDRDSVLVLRGIGPVGRNEEEEKGGGGGPSGMPEAGLIPIPRKLAAQGVTDMLRISDGRMSGTAGGTVVLHVSPEGADPGSVLGVRLLSVELEEEVIKARMEERRREMELKEEGKEEGWAARERMRGYRGLYVREVNQAEHGVDFTFLTAAGPGANGKDKGAEQAGGDVPPGYSFPKLRWIIQHSPMVIILQSPMVLCITDPEGHLF
;
A
#
# COMPACT_ATOMS: atom_id res chain seq x y z
N MET A 1 62.85 42.49 -52.28
CA MET A 1 61.80 41.61 -51.67
C MET A 1 62.09 41.56 -50.17
N GLU A 2 61.50 42.44 -49.42
CA GLU A 2 61.68 42.58 -47.99
C GLU A 2 60.60 41.70 -47.30
N SER A 3 61.06 40.84 -46.38
CA SER A 3 60.21 40.01 -45.54
C SER A 3 59.71 40.85 -44.37
N SER A 4 58.41 41.06 -44.28
CA SER A 4 57.75 41.68 -43.13
C SER A 4 57.91 40.84 -41.87
N PRO A 5 58.18 41.46 -40.69
CA PRO A 5 58.24 40.72 -39.43
C PRO A 5 56.85 40.38 -38.94
N THR A 6 56.61 39.11 -38.66
CA THR A 6 55.42 38.63 -37.95
C THR A 6 55.33 39.28 -36.57
N ARG A 7 54.35 40.11 -36.36
CA ARG A 7 53.98 40.60 -35.02
C ARG A 7 53.42 39.41 -34.22
N THR A 8 54.19 38.92 -33.25
CA THR A 8 53.67 38.13 -32.13
C THR A 8 52.90 39.01 -31.19
N GLU A 9 51.57 38.91 -31.22
CA GLU A 9 50.74 39.50 -30.17
C GLU A 9 51.15 38.96 -28.81
N PRO A 10 51.26 39.85 -27.78
CA PRO A 10 51.56 39.37 -26.42
C PRO A 10 50.38 38.53 -25.94
N ALA A 11 50.67 37.27 -25.53
CA ALA A 11 49.69 36.39 -24.94
C ALA A 11 48.97 37.14 -23.78
N GLN A 12 47.68 37.35 -23.89
CA GLN A 12 46.86 37.90 -22.81
C GLN A 12 47.05 37.00 -21.56
N PRO A 13 47.20 37.58 -20.38
CA PRO A 13 47.30 36.80 -19.16
C PRO A 13 46.06 35.94 -19.04
N ARG A 14 46.27 34.61 -19.02
CA ARG A 14 45.17 33.64 -18.81
C ARG A 14 44.56 33.92 -17.44
N VAL A 15 43.33 34.37 -17.44
CA VAL A 15 42.51 34.45 -16.23
C VAL A 15 42.54 33.06 -15.60
N PRO A 16 42.88 32.90 -14.31
CA PRO A 16 42.85 31.60 -13.67
C PRO A 16 41.47 30.98 -13.88
N PRO A 17 41.42 29.65 -14.12
CA PRO A 17 40.13 28.98 -14.36
C PRO A 17 39.20 29.31 -13.19
N SER A 18 38.05 29.86 -13.47
CA SER A 18 37.00 29.95 -12.48
C SER A 18 36.68 28.52 -12.03
N ALA A 19 36.12 28.34 -10.82
CA ALA A 19 35.68 27.03 -10.33
C ALA A 19 34.77 26.28 -11.35
N ILE A 20 34.14 27.03 -12.25
CA ILE A 20 33.31 26.53 -13.37
C ILE A 20 34.15 25.78 -14.43
N ASN A 21 35.40 26.23 -14.66
CA ASN A 21 36.29 25.63 -15.65
C ASN A 21 37.13 24.48 -15.08
N ALA A 22 37.11 24.24 -13.78
CA ALA A 22 37.85 23.17 -13.12
C ALA A 22 37.45 21.79 -13.64
N ASP A 23 36.20 21.59 -14.07
CA ASP A 23 35.73 20.33 -14.65
C ASP A 23 36.39 19.97 -15.99
N TYR A 24 37.10 20.91 -16.64
CA TYR A 24 37.85 20.72 -17.89
C TYR A 24 39.36 20.68 -17.70
N ASP A 25 39.82 20.74 -16.45
CA ASP A 25 41.24 20.59 -16.11
C ASP A 25 41.60 19.10 -16.08
N LEU A 26 42.16 18.61 -17.17
CA LEU A 26 42.59 17.22 -17.33
C LEU A 26 43.70 16.78 -16.35
N SER A 27 44.33 17.71 -15.67
CA SER A 27 45.34 17.40 -14.63
C SER A 27 44.71 17.03 -13.29
N THR A 28 43.43 17.35 -13.07
CA THR A 28 42.69 17.08 -11.85
C THR A 28 41.66 15.97 -12.09
N PRO A 29 41.78 14.79 -11.44
CA PRO A 29 40.79 13.73 -11.56
C PRO A 29 39.40 14.20 -11.14
N ILE A 30 38.37 13.77 -11.88
CA ILE A 30 36.98 14.03 -11.49
C ILE A 30 36.63 13.11 -10.31
N ASP A 31 36.09 13.71 -9.23
CA ASP A 31 35.50 12.96 -8.12
C ASP A 31 34.20 12.28 -8.57
N LEU A 32 34.28 10.98 -8.83
CA LEU A 32 33.13 10.17 -9.27
C LEU A 32 32.08 9.94 -8.16
N ASP A 33 32.46 10.12 -6.91
CA ASP A 33 31.58 10.14 -5.74
C ASP A 33 31.06 11.55 -5.43
N GLY A 34 31.39 12.51 -6.28
CA GLY A 34 31.00 13.90 -6.20
C GLY A 34 29.49 14.14 -6.25
N VAL A 35 29.10 15.39 -6.31
CA VAL A 35 27.71 15.88 -6.27
C VAL A 35 27.17 16.09 -7.70
N GLY A 36 25.92 15.83 -7.91
CA GLY A 36 25.19 16.18 -9.15
C GLY A 36 25.71 15.42 -10.37
N LEU A 37 25.98 16.15 -11.46
CA LEU A 37 26.34 15.55 -12.76
C LEU A 37 27.64 14.73 -12.74
N ARG A 38 28.47 14.88 -11.71
CA ARG A 38 29.73 14.12 -11.57
C ARG A 38 29.53 12.69 -11.09
N GLN A 39 28.36 12.35 -10.58
CA GLN A 39 28.08 11.00 -10.08
C GLN A 39 27.98 9.99 -11.22
N LYS A 40 28.55 8.78 -11.02
CA LYS A 40 28.38 7.63 -11.92
C LYS A 40 28.53 7.99 -13.41
N LEU A 41 29.60 8.67 -13.75
CA LEU A 41 29.87 8.97 -15.16
C LEU A 41 30.03 7.65 -15.94
N PRO A 42 29.44 7.52 -17.14
CA PRO A 42 29.64 6.35 -17.98
C PRO A 42 31.13 6.16 -18.27
N SER A 43 31.63 4.95 -18.10
CA SER A 43 33.03 4.68 -18.31
C SER A 43 33.31 4.44 -19.82
N TYR A 44 33.37 5.51 -20.57
CA TYR A 44 34.02 5.46 -21.90
C TYR A 44 35.55 5.63 -21.79
N GLY A 45 36.11 5.39 -20.59
CA GLY A 45 37.54 5.58 -20.32
C GLY A 45 37.98 7.02 -20.09
N ASP A 46 37.10 8.01 -20.32
CA ASP A 46 37.37 9.44 -20.12
C ASP A 46 36.23 10.11 -19.36
N ALA A 47 36.45 10.32 -18.06
CA ALA A 47 35.47 10.95 -17.16
C ALA A 47 35.20 12.42 -17.52
N HIS A 48 36.23 13.16 -17.98
CA HIS A 48 36.07 14.55 -18.40
C HIS A 48 35.21 14.68 -19.63
N PHE A 49 35.42 13.82 -20.62
CA PHE A 49 34.58 13.78 -21.81
C PHE A 49 33.13 13.38 -21.45
N SER A 50 32.96 12.40 -20.58
CA SER A 50 31.63 11.98 -20.11
C SER A 50 30.88 13.12 -19.40
N LEU A 51 31.56 13.89 -18.55
CA LEU A 51 30.98 15.07 -17.89
C LEU A 51 30.69 16.19 -18.90
N PHE A 52 31.61 16.43 -19.86
CA PHE A 52 31.39 17.39 -20.93
C PHE A 52 30.11 17.05 -21.72
N MET A 53 29.92 15.80 -22.10
CA MET A 53 28.71 15.35 -22.83
C MET A 53 27.45 15.54 -21.99
N ARG A 54 27.46 15.19 -20.69
CA ARG A 54 26.31 15.46 -19.81
C ARG A 54 25.96 16.95 -19.74
N LYS A 55 26.95 17.81 -19.58
CA LYS A 55 26.75 19.27 -19.55
C LYS A 55 26.23 19.79 -20.88
N LEU A 56 26.74 19.28 -22.01
CA LEU A 56 26.27 19.64 -23.34
C LEU A 56 24.76 19.39 -23.49
N PHE A 57 24.31 18.19 -23.20
CA PHE A 57 22.91 17.82 -23.40
C PHE A 57 21.96 18.50 -22.42
N ILE A 58 22.34 18.64 -21.13
CA ILE A 58 21.45 19.28 -20.16
C ILE A 58 21.34 20.79 -20.38
N LYS A 59 22.39 21.45 -20.94
CA LYS A 59 22.34 22.86 -21.35
C LYS A 59 21.34 23.12 -22.47
N ALA A 60 21.03 22.11 -23.30
CA ALA A 60 19.97 22.22 -24.30
C ALA A 60 18.59 22.50 -23.67
N LEU A 61 18.40 22.20 -22.38
CA LEU A 61 17.21 22.51 -21.60
C LEU A 61 17.25 23.92 -20.96
N GLY A 62 18.30 24.72 -21.25
CA GLY A 62 18.42 26.12 -20.79
C GLY A 62 19.06 26.31 -19.42
N TYR A 63 19.68 25.29 -18.83
CA TYR A 63 20.37 25.43 -17.54
C TYR A 63 21.71 26.16 -17.66
N SER A 64 21.98 27.09 -16.73
CA SER A 64 23.26 27.79 -16.63
C SER A 64 24.35 26.90 -16.04
N GLU A 65 25.61 27.25 -16.25
CA GLU A 65 26.75 26.54 -15.66
C GLU A 65 26.69 26.53 -14.12
N ASP A 66 26.26 27.63 -13.50
CA ASP A 66 26.06 27.72 -12.06
C ASP A 66 25.01 26.68 -11.57
N ALA A 67 23.87 26.56 -12.28
CA ALA A 67 22.86 25.58 -11.95
C ALA A 67 23.41 24.14 -12.02
N LEU A 68 24.26 23.84 -13.00
CA LEU A 68 24.85 22.51 -13.20
C LEU A 68 25.92 22.12 -12.16
N SER A 69 26.41 23.07 -11.38
CA SER A 69 27.36 22.83 -10.28
C SER A 69 26.67 22.41 -8.98
N ARG A 70 25.34 22.54 -8.89
CA ARG A 70 24.54 22.31 -7.68
C ARG A 70 24.19 20.83 -7.48
N PRO A 71 23.85 20.41 -6.24
CA PRO A 71 23.30 19.08 -6.02
C PRO A 71 21.98 18.92 -6.76
N ILE A 72 21.78 17.74 -7.37
CA ILE A 72 20.59 17.41 -8.13
C ILE A 72 19.56 16.73 -7.23
N VAL A 73 18.38 17.34 -7.12
CA VAL A 73 17.19 16.71 -6.56
C VAL A 73 16.34 16.16 -7.69
N GLY A 74 16.28 14.83 -7.80
CA GLY A 74 15.37 14.15 -8.70
C GLY A 74 13.94 14.23 -8.17
N ILE A 75 12.97 14.42 -9.05
CA ILE A 75 11.56 14.44 -8.67
C ILE A 75 10.83 13.40 -9.51
N VAL A 76 10.36 12.35 -8.85
CA VAL A 76 9.57 11.30 -9.49
C VAL A 76 8.18 11.84 -9.80
N ASN A 77 7.86 11.90 -11.09
CA ASN A 77 6.60 12.43 -11.62
C ASN A 77 5.70 11.29 -12.07
N THR A 78 4.62 11.05 -11.33
CA THR A 78 3.61 10.03 -11.64
C THR A 78 2.30 10.62 -12.17
N TYR A 79 2.34 11.80 -12.78
CA TYR A 79 1.16 12.39 -13.41
C TYR A 79 0.62 11.51 -14.54
N SER A 80 -0.70 11.37 -14.60
CA SER A 80 -1.41 10.73 -15.72
C SER A 80 -2.85 11.23 -15.76
N SER A 81 -3.37 11.47 -16.94
CA SER A 81 -4.78 11.82 -17.15
C SER A 81 -5.76 10.67 -16.80
N PHE A 82 -5.28 9.42 -16.72
CA PHE A 82 -6.03 8.28 -16.21
C PHE A 82 -5.97 8.15 -14.68
N ASN A 83 -5.37 9.10 -13.97
CA ASN A 83 -5.21 9.00 -12.53
C ASN A 83 -5.69 10.28 -11.80
N PRO A 84 -6.99 10.38 -11.46
CA PRO A 84 -7.52 11.54 -10.73
C PRO A 84 -6.84 11.79 -9.38
N CYS A 85 -6.30 10.73 -8.74
CA CYS A 85 -5.53 10.87 -7.51
C CYS A 85 -4.24 11.68 -7.70
N HIS A 86 -3.76 11.81 -8.93
CA HIS A 86 -2.53 12.51 -9.33
C HIS A 86 -2.79 13.80 -10.14
N GLY A 87 -4.06 14.23 -10.23
CA GLY A 87 -4.45 15.37 -11.08
C GLY A 87 -3.80 16.69 -10.68
N ASN A 88 -3.35 16.87 -9.44
CA ASN A 88 -2.67 18.06 -8.94
C ASN A 88 -1.13 17.96 -8.96
N ILE A 89 -0.55 16.88 -9.49
CA ILE A 89 0.92 16.71 -9.54
C ILE A 89 1.62 17.85 -10.28
N PRO A 90 1.14 18.38 -11.42
CA PRO A 90 1.81 19.50 -12.06
C PRO A 90 2.05 20.68 -11.13
N GLN A 91 1.06 21.08 -10.33
CA GLN A 91 1.19 22.18 -9.38
C GLN A 91 2.13 21.83 -8.20
N LEU A 92 2.11 20.57 -7.74
CA LEU A 92 3.04 20.09 -6.72
C LEU A 92 4.48 20.09 -7.22
N LEU A 93 4.69 19.67 -8.47
CA LEU A 93 5.99 19.66 -9.13
C LEU A 93 6.60 21.05 -9.17
N ASP A 94 5.82 22.06 -9.59
CA ASP A 94 6.26 23.45 -9.60
C ASP A 94 6.62 23.95 -8.19
N ALA A 95 5.83 23.62 -7.19
CA ALA A 95 6.10 24.00 -5.80
C ALA A 95 7.36 23.31 -5.25
N VAL A 96 7.58 22.03 -5.53
CA VAL A 96 8.80 21.30 -5.15
C VAL A 96 10.03 21.92 -5.84
N LYS A 97 9.94 22.16 -7.17
CA LYS A 97 11.03 22.82 -7.93
C LYS A 97 11.41 24.17 -7.32
N ARG A 98 10.42 24.98 -6.95
CA ARG A 98 10.65 26.27 -6.27
C ARG A 98 11.41 26.08 -4.95
N GLY A 99 10.99 25.13 -4.09
CA GLY A 99 11.66 24.84 -2.83
C GLY A 99 13.10 24.37 -3.01
N VAL A 100 13.36 23.52 -4.01
CA VAL A 100 14.70 23.06 -4.37
C VAL A 100 15.58 24.23 -4.83
N GLN A 101 15.07 25.06 -5.75
CA GLN A 101 15.82 26.18 -6.32
C GLN A 101 16.16 27.23 -5.27
N LEU A 102 15.20 27.62 -4.42
CA LEU A 102 15.42 28.58 -3.32
C LEU A 102 16.43 28.06 -2.29
N SER A 103 16.59 26.75 -2.18
CA SER A 103 17.55 26.13 -1.27
C SER A 103 18.92 25.83 -1.92
N GLY A 104 19.13 26.27 -3.17
CA GLY A 104 20.40 26.13 -3.89
C GLY A 104 20.64 24.71 -4.44
N GLY A 105 19.60 24.00 -4.79
CA GLY A 105 19.64 22.73 -5.54
C GLY A 105 19.25 22.90 -7.01
N LEU A 106 19.51 21.89 -7.82
CA LEU A 106 19.00 21.74 -9.18
C LEU A 106 17.86 20.72 -9.18
N ALA A 107 16.67 21.16 -9.54
CA ALA A 107 15.47 20.31 -9.60
C ALA A 107 15.31 19.71 -10.99
N ILE A 108 15.28 18.39 -11.09
CA ILE A 108 15.06 17.66 -12.36
C ILE A 108 13.99 16.60 -12.13
N ASP A 109 12.86 16.70 -12.82
CA ASP A 109 11.83 15.68 -12.77
C ASP A 109 12.03 14.62 -13.85
N PHE A 110 11.55 13.40 -13.56
CA PHE A 110 11.52 12.29 -14.47
C PHE A 110 10.27 11.43 -14.23
N PRO A 111 9.69 10.83 -15.29
CA PRO A 111 8.48 10.04 -15.16
C PRO A 111 8.75 8.66 -14.58
N THR A 112 7.75 8.12 -13.90
CA THR A 112 7.59 6.71 -13.60
C THR A 112 6.14 6.27 -13.84
N ILE A 113 5.85 4.98 -13.75
CA ILE A 113 4.52 4.41 -13.96
C ILE A 113 3.49 5.09 -13.06
N SER A 114 2.30 5.37 -13.62
CA SER A 114 1.12 5.87 -12.92
C SER A 114 -0.07 4.94 -13.13
N LEU A 115 -0.68 4.48 -12.05
CA LEU A 115 -1.77 3.51 -12.07
C LEU A 115 -2.93 3.97 -11.19
N HIS A 116 -4.16 3.75 -11.68
CA HIS A 116 -5.38 3.92 -10.90
C HIS A 116 -6.24 2.65 -11.02
N GLU A 117 -6.75 2.17 -9.89
CA GLU A 117 -7.47 0.89 -9.81
C GLU A 117 -8.64 0.79 -10.80
N SER A 118 -9.42 1.86 -10.96
CA SER A 118 -10.60 1.85 -11.83
C SER A 118 -10.30 1.80 -13.33
N PHE A 119 -9.05 2.01 -13.74
CA PHE A 119 -8.64 2.07 -15.15
C PHE A 119 -7.57 1.04 -15.50
N THR A 120 -7.21 0.17 -14.54
CA THR A 120 -6.11 -0.80 -14.71
C THR A 120 -6.65 -2.22 -14.71
N ALA A 121 -6.39 -2.98 -15.76
CA ALA A 121 -6.72 -4.39 -15.87
C ALA A 121 -5.44 -5.27 -15.83
N PRO A 122 -5.45 -6.43 -15.17
CA PRO A 122 -6.54 -6.95 -14.32
C PRO A 122 -6.75 -6.11 -13.05
N THR A 123 -5.71 -5.48 -12.50
CA THR A 123 -5.75 -4.65 -11.28
C THR A 123 -4.47 -3.85 -11.12
N SER A 124 -4.53 -2.69 -10.44
CA SER A 124 -3.32 -1.92 -10.12
C SER A 124 -2.38 -2.67 -9.15
N MET A 125 -2.89 -3.61 -8.35
CA MET A 125 -2.06 -4.43 -7.46
C MET A 125 -1.13 -5.35 -8.23
N TYR A 126 -1.60 -5.94 -9.31
CA TYR A 126 -0.79 -6.73 -10.23
C TYR A 126 0.44 -5.95 -10.75
N LEU A 127 0.27 -4.68 -11.09
CA LEU A 127 1.34 -3.83 -11.63
C LEU A 127 2.15 -3.08 -10.56
N ARG A 128 1.81 -3.19 -9.25
CA ARG A 128 2.54 -2.51 -8.17
C ARG A 128 4.03 -2.87 -8.15
N ASN A 129 4.36 -4.14 -8.37
CA ASN A 129 5.75 -4.59 -8.35
C ASN A 129 6.54 -4.05 -9.55
N LEU A 130 5.92 -3.99 -10.74
CA LEU A 130 6.52 -3.34 -11.90
C LEU A 130 6.82 -1.85 -11.63
N MET A 131 5.85 -1.14 -11.03
CA MET A 131 6.04 0.27 -10.63
C MET A 131 7.18 0.41 -9.61
N SER A 132 7.34 -0.53 -8.67
CA SER A 132 8.44 -0.49 -7.70
C SER A 132 9.81 -0.69 -8.37
N MET A 133 9.89 -1.61 -9.33
CA MET A 133 11.10 -1.84 -10.12
C MET A 133 11.45 -0.64 -11.00
N ASP A 134 10.46 -0.06 -11.69
CA ASP A 134 10.62 1.16 -12.47
C ASP A 134 11.14 2.31 -11.60
N THR A 135 10.55 2.55 -10.44
CA THR A 135 11.00 3.57 -9.49
C THR A 135 12.45 3.32 -9.05
N GLU A 136 12.81 2.08 -8.70
CA GLU A 136 14.16 1.70 -8.27
C GLU A 136 15.18 1.99 -9.36
N GLU A 137 14.94 1.48 -10.57
CA GLU A 137 15.88 1.60 -11.68
C GLU A 137 16.03 3.05 -12.15
N MET A 138 14.93 3.83 -12.20
CA MET A 138 15.01 5.25 -12.54
C MET A 138 15.80 6.06 -11.50
N ILE A 139 15.68 5.75 -10.21
CA ILE A 139 16.50 6.38 -9.16
C ILE A 139 17.97 5.97 -9.30
N ARG A 140 18.24 4.69 -9.62
CA ARG A 140 19.61 4.20 -9.77
C ARG A 140 20.30 4.74 -11.00
N ALA A 141 19.57 4.84 -12.12
CA ALA A 141 20.12 5.28 -13.40
C ALA A 141 20.48 6.77 -13.44
N GLN A 142 19.70 7.62 -12.75
CA GLN A 142 19.89 9.07 -12.82
C GLN A 142 20.97 9.58 -11.84
N PRO A 143 21.73 10.64 -12.21
CA PRO A 143 22.76 11.25 -11.36
C PRO A 143 22.14 12.18 -10.30
N VAL A 144 21.24 11.64 -9.46
CA VAL A 144 20.53 12.38 -8.42
C VAL A 144 21.17 12.21 -7.05
N ASP A 145 21.25 13.26 -6.25
CA ASP A 145 21.78 13.26 -4.88
C ASP A 145 20.71 12.93 -3.84
N ALA A 146 19.48 13.36 -4.09
CA ALA A 146 18.30 13.02 -3.31
C ALA A 146 17.08 12.98 -4.24
N VAL A 147 15.99 12.35 -3.80
CA VAL A 147 14.79 12.17 -4.62
C VAL A 147 13.53 12.53 -3.84
N VAL A 148 12.67 13.33 -4.46
CA VAL A 148 11.29 13.54 -4.01
C VAL A 148 10.39 12.55 -4.76
N LEU A 149 9.69 11.71 -4.02
CA LEU A 149 8.73 10.75 -4.55
C LEU A 149 7.34 11.35 -4.47
N ILE A 150 6.79 11.81 -5.62
CA ILE A 150 5.44 12.37 -5.66
C ILE A 150 4.46 11.28 -6.09
N GLY A 151 3.48 11.00 -5.23
CA GLY A 151 2.43 10.04 -5.51
C GLY A 151 1.34 10.11 -4.46
N GLY A 152 0.18 9.50 -4.73
CA GLY A 152 -0.93 9.57 -3.78
C GLY A 152 -1.89 8.41 -3.91
N CYS A 153 -1.96 7.78 -5.09
CA CYS A 153 -2.82 6.63 -5.31
C CYS A 153 -2.38 5.43 -4.45
N ASP A 154 -3.30 4.55 -4.16
CA ASP A 154 -3.17 3.46 -3.19
C ASP A 154 -2.04 2.47 -3.46
N LYS A 155 -1.59 2.32 -4.73
CA LYS A 155 -0.45 1.48 -5.11
C LYS A 155 0.83 2.28 -5.35
N THR A 156 0.71 3.57 -5.70
CA THR A 156 1.88 4.41 -6.02
C THR A 156 2.76 4.61 -4.80
N THR A 157 2.17 5.02 -3.67
CA THR A 157 2.91 5.26 -2.43
C THR A 157 3.72 4.05 -1.96
N PRO A 158 3.14 2.84 -1.80
CA PRO A 158 3.92 1.68 -1.40
C PRO A 158 4.96 1.27 -2.44
N ALA A 159 4.64 1.31 -3.75
CA ALA A 159 5.58 0.96 -4.81
C ALA A 159 6.81 1.88 -4.82
N GLN A 160 6.59 3.19 -4.68
CA GLN A 160 7.67 4.17 -4.59
C GLN A 160 8.55 3.94 -3.35
N LEU A 161 7.96 3.61 -2.19
CA LEU A 161 8.74 3.32 -0.99
C LEU A 161 9.55 2.02 -1.14
N MET A 162 8.95 0.97 -1.71
CA MET A 162 9.65 -0.28 -2.04
C MET A 162 10.86 -0.02 -2.94
N GLY A 163 10.66 0.66 -4.07
CA GLY A 163 11.73 1.01 -5.00
C GLY A 163 12.78 1.93 -4.39
N GLY A 164 12.37 2.91 -3.58
CA GLY A 164 13.26 3.82 -2.88
C GLY A 164 14.15 3.12 -1.84
N ILE A 165 13.62 2.14 -1.09
CA ILE A 165 14.40 1.32 -0.15
C ILE A 165 15.43 0.48 -0.89
N SER A 166 15.03 -0.16 -1.98
CA SER A 166 15.92 -0.97 -2.81
C SER A 166 17.02 -0.14 -3.46
N ALA A 167 16.70 1.05 -3.97
CA ALA A 167 17.69 1.98 -4.54
C ALA A 167 18.64 2.59 -3.50
N ASN A 168 18.18 2.71 -2.26
CA ASN A 168 18.90 3.26 -1.09
C ASN A 168 19.62 4.60 -1.31
N LYS A 169 19.03 5.49 -2.12
CA LYS A 169 19.41 6.91 -2.16
C LYS A 169 18.54 7.70 -1.18
N PRO A 170 19.00 8.88 -0.69
CA PRO A 170 18.14 9.74 0.14
C PRO A 170 16.83 10.06 -0.57
N ILE A 171 15.71 9.72 0.05
CA ILE A 171 14.37 9.95 -0.49
C ILE A 171 13.47 10.68 0.53
N ILE A 172 12.52 11.44 0.02
CA ILE A 172 11.44 12.05 0.80
C ILE A 172 10.13 11.93 0.02
N HIS A 173 9.05 11.52 0.70
CA HIS A 173 7.75 11.41 0.07
C HIS A 173 6.96 12.70 0.12
N LEU A 174 6.17 12.94 -0.94
CA LEU A 174 5.13 13.95 -1.03
C LEU A 174 3.86 13.32 -1.58
N VAL A 175 2.82 13.23 -0.75
CA VAL A 175 1.53 12.70 -1.22
C VAL A 175 0.68 13.82 -1.84
N THR A 176 -0.14 13.47 -2.83
CA THR A 176 -1.02 14.42 -3.54
C THR A 176 -2.11 15.02 -2.65
N GLY A 177 -2.52 14.30 -1.60
CA GLY A 177 -3.53 14.73 -0.64
C GLY A 177 -4.95 14.28 -0.99
N PRO A 178 -5.87 14.27 0.00
CA PRO A 178 -7.25 13.84 -0.19
C PRO A 178 -8.07 14.87 -0.98
N MET A 179 -9.06 14.38 -1.76
CA MET A 179 -10.08 15.20 -2.40
C MET A 179 -11.01 15.83 -1.36
N MET A 180 -11.70 16.89 -1.74
CA MET A 180 -12.79 17.47 -0.95
C MET A 180 -14.03 16.56 -0.99
N PRO A 181 -14.84 16.52 0.06
CA PRO A 181 -16.17 15.91 -0.01
C PRO A 181 -17.11 16.81 -0.83
N GLY A 182 -18.04 16.18 -1.54
CA GLY A 182 -19.16 16.85 -2.22
C GLY A 182 -20.40 16.95 -1.33
N SER A 183 -21.52 17.29 -1.95
CA SER A 183 -22.82 17.38 -1.28
C SER A 183 -23.92 16.90 -2.20
N PHE A 184 -24.76 16.00 -1.72
CA PHE A 184 -25.95 15.52 -2.42
C PHE A 184 -27.16 15.66 -1.51
N GLN A 185 -28.19 16.37 -1.97
CA GLN A 185 -29.42 16.65 -1.20
C GLN A 185 -29.15 17.19 0.22
N GLY A 186 -28.15 18.08 0.36
CA GLY A 186 -27.76 18.68 1.64
C GLY A 186 -26.93 17.79 2.56
N VAL A 187 -26.62 16.55 2.15
CA VAL A 187 -25.78 15.61 2.88
C VAL A 187 -24.38 15.56 2.26
N ARG A 188 -23.34 15.63 3.08
CA ARG A 188 -21.96 15.46 2.62
C ARG A 188 -21.76 14.04 2.08
N VAL A 189 -21.15 13.94 0.92
CA VAL A 189 -20.81 12.68 0.26
C VAL A 189 -19.36 12.70 -0.21
N GLY A 190 -18.77 11.54 -0.41
CA GLY A 190 -17.40 11.43 -0.93
C GLY A 190 -17.09 10.05 -1.50
N ALA A 191 -16.27 10.02 -2.53
CA ALA A 191 -15.72 8.78 -3.04
C ALA A 191 -14.80 8.15 -1.95
N CYS A 192 -14.84 6.87 -1.68
CA CYS A 192 -15.55 5.76 -2.31
C CYS A 192 -16.52 5.07 -1.33
N THR A 193 -16.56 5.45 -0.03
CA THR A 193 -17.47 4.83 0.96
C THR A 193 -18.93 5.12 0.62
N ASP A 194 -19.24 6.39 0.33
CA ASP A 194 -20.60 6.79 0.02
C ASP A 194 -21.06 6.27 -1.34
N CYS A 195 -20.19 6.17 -2.34
CA CYS A 195 -20.55 5.55 -3.61
C CYS A 195 -20.97 4.08 -3.42
N ARG A 196 -20.25 3.32 -2.58
CA ARG A 196 -20.61 1.92 -2.31
C ARG A 196 -21.90 1.77 -1.53
N SER A 197 -22.13 2.62 -0.52
CA SER A 197 -23.35 2.57 0.28
C SER A 197 -24.58 2.98 -0.51
N ASN A 198 -24.49 4.00 -1.37
CA ASN A 198 -25.61 4.43 -2.21
C ASN A 198 -25.84 3.46 -3.38
N TRP A 199 -24.78 2.89 -3.96
CA TRP A 199 -24.93 1.82 -4.94
C TRP A 199 -25.65 0.60 -4.36
N ALA A 200 -25.37 0.25 -3.09
CA ALA A 200 -26.10 -0.82 -2.40
C ALA A 200 -27.58 -0.48 -2.22
N LYS A 201 -27.95 0.78 -1.89
CA LYS A 201 -29.34 1.24 -1.83
C LYS A 201 -30.03 1.17 -3.20
N PHE A 202 -29.33 1.60 -4.26
CA PHE A 202 -29.82 1.49 -5.64
C PHE A 202 -30.11 0.02 -6.02
N ARG A 203 -29.18 -0.89 -5.74
CA ARG A 203 -29.38 -2.34 -5.96
C ARG A 203 -30.55 -2.91 -5.14
N ALA A 204 -30.81 -2.37 -3.95
CA ALA A 204 -31.93 -2.77 -3.10
C ALA A 204 -33.27 -2.16 -3.52
N GLY A 205 -33.30 -1.28 -4.53
CA GLY A 205 -34.51 -0.54 -4.96
C GLY A 205 -34.91 0.61 -4.03
N ALA A 206 -34.00 1.03 -3.13
CA ALA A 206 -34.22 2.14 -2.19
C ALA A 206 -33.73 3.51 -2.71
N MET A 207 -33.27 3.58 -3.95
CA MET A 207 -32.80 4.76 -4.67
C MET A 207 -33.12 4.54 -6.15
N ASP A 208 -33.60 5.57 -6.85
CA ASP A 208 -33.90 5.50 -8.29
C ASP A 208 -32.66 5.83 -9.17
N ILE A 209 -32.86 5.77 -10.48
CA ILE A 209 -31.80 5.97 -11.46
C ILE A 209 -31.40 7.45 -11.57
N GLU A 210 -32.33 8.37 -11.38
CA GLU A 210 -32.09 9.81 -11.39
C GLU A 210 -31.25 10.22 -10.19
N ASP A 211 -31.58 9.73 -9.00
CA ASP A 211 -30.84 10.00 -7.77
C ASP A 211 -29.40 9.44 -7.82
N ILE A 212 -29.21 8.19 -8.27
CA ILE A 212 -27.86 7.61 -8.33
C ILE A 212 -27.00 8.30 -9.41
N SER A 213 -27.59 8.75 -10.50
CA SER A 213 -26.91 9.53 -11.54
C SER A 213 -26.48 10.90 -11.03
N ALA A 214 -27.39 11.64 -10.38
CA ALA A 214 -27.10 12.95 -9.80
C ALA A 214 -26.06 12.86 -8.66
N LEU A 215 -26.14 11.81 -7.83
CA LEU A 215 -25.12 11.54 -6.81
C LEU A 215 -23.74 11.35 -7.43
N ASN A 216 -23.64 10.67 -8.58
CA ASN A 216 -22.35 10.38 -9.21
C ASN A 216 -21.57 11.66 -9.58
N GLU A 217 -22.27 12.74 -9.96
CA GLU A 217 -21.66 14.03 -10.27
C GLU A 217 -21.01 14.69 -9.03
N GLU A 218 -21.52 14.40 -7.83
CA GLU A 218 -21.13 15.06 -6.59
C GLU A 218 -20.09 14.28 -5.77
N LEU A 219 -19.83 13.01 -6.08
CA LEU A 219 -18.99 12.13 -5.25
C LEU A 219 -17.51 12.52 -5.25
N ALA A 220 -17.01 13.13 -6.32
CA ALA A 220 -15.60 13.48 -6.48
C ALA A 220 -15.42 14.91 -7.03
N PRO A 221 -15.72 15.94 -6.24
CA PRO A 221 -15.75 17.33 -6.72
C PRO A 221 -14.38 17.92 -7.04
N THR A 222 -13.29 17.27 -6.62
CA THR A 222 -11.91 17.72 -6.88
C THR A 222 -10.99 16.56 -7.20
N ALA A 223 -9.87 16.84 -7.85
CA ALA A 223 -8.74 15.91 -7.91
C ALA A 223 -8.22 15.61 -6.49
N GLY A 224 -7.54 14.47 -6.33
CA GLY A 224 -6.95 14.00 -5.07
C GLY A 224 -7.27 12.54 -4.80
N THR A 225 -6.72 12.01 -3.72
CA THR A 225 -7.03 10.64 -3.25
C THR A 225 -8.41 10.57 -2.62
N CYS A 226 -8.92 9.37 -2.37
CA CYS A 226 -10.20 9.21 -1.68
C CYS A 226 -10.27 10.06 -0.40
N GLY A 227 -11.37 10.78 -0.20
CA GLY A 227 -11.59 11.69 0.93
C GLY A 227 -11.91 11.02 2.28
N VAL A 228 -11.77 9.68 2.37
CA VAL A 228 -12.04 8.85 3.56
C VAL A 228 -10.79 8.06 3.96
N MET A 229 -10.82 7.32 5.07
CA MET A 229 -9.70 6.47 5.50
C MET A 229 -9.63 5.19 4.68
N GLY A 230 -9.29 5.34 3.40
CA GLY A 230 -8.98 4.29 2.45
C GLY A 230 -7.48 3.92 2.44
N THR A 231 -7.03 3.14 1.46
CA THR A 231 -5.64 2.69 1.38
C THR A 231 -4.67 3.85 1.13
N ALA A 232 -5.00 4.79 0.24
CA ALA A 232 -4.17 5.95 -0.05
C ALA A 232 -3.94 6.83 1.20
N SER A 233 -5.03 7.17 1.92
CA SER A 233 -4.96 7.96 3.15
C SER A 233 -4.23 7.20 4.27
N THR A 234 -4.46 5.89 4.39
CA THR A 234 -3.72 5.04 5.32
C THR A 234 -2.22 5.10 5.03
N MET A 235 -1.80 4.84 3.79
CA MET A 235 -0.37 4.86 3.43
C MET A 235 0.25 6.23 3.66
N ALA A 236 -0.48 7.34 3.42
CA ALA A 236 -0.01 8.68 3.75
C ALA A 236 0.27 8.85 5.26
N CYS A 237 -0.62 8.35 6.13
CA CYS A 237 -0.40 8.37 7.58
C CYS A 237 0.80 7.49 7.99
N LEU A 238 0.95 6.32 7.36
CA LEU A 238 2.06 5.41 7.63
C LEU A 238 3.42 5.98 7.20
N LEU A 239 3.50 6.73 6.09
CA LEU A 239 4.73 7.43 5.69
C LEU A 239 5.23 8.40 6.76
N VAL A 240 4.32 9.09 7.46
CA VAL A 240 4.68 9.96 8.60
C VAL A 240 5.21 9.11 9.77
N ALA A 241 4.52 8.03 10.12
CA ALA A 241 4.93 7.16 11.22
C ALA A 241 6.25 6.42 10.95
N LEU A 242 6.52 6.06 9.69
CA LEU A 242 7.79 5.50 9.23
C LEU A 242 8.93 6.55 9.18
N GLY A 243 8.63 7.83 9.35
CA GLY A 243 9.59 8.91 9.24
C GLY A 243 10.01 9.26 7.83
N MET A 244 9.30 8.78 6.78
CA MET A 244 9.65 8.99 5.37
C MET A 244 9.00 10.23 4.74
N MET A 245 8.18 10.96 5.53
CA MET A 245 7.50 12.21 5.14
C MET A 245 7.41 13.15 6.36
N PRO A 246 7.51 14.47 6.17
CA PRO A 246 7.33 15.42 7.27
C PRO A 246 5.98 15.26 7.98
N ILE A 247 5.94 15.53 9.28
CA ILE A 247 4.81 15.25 10.17
C ILE A 247 3.47 15.86 9.71
N HIS A 248 3.50 16.98 8.99
CA HIS A 248 2.33 17.67 8.43
C HIS A 248 1.93 17.18 7.03
N GLY A 249 2.69 16.24 6.44
CA GLY A 249 2.60 15.88 5.03
C GLY A 249 1.32 15.14 4.60
N ALA A 250 0.66 14.39 5.50
CA ALA A 250 -0.35 13.41 5.12
C ALA A 250 -1.74 14.00 4.78
N THR A 251 -2.24 14.97 5.54
CA THR A 251 -3.68 15.25 5.64
C THR A 251 -4.20 16.45 4.86
N ALA A 252 -3.34 17.40 4.47
CA ALA A 252 -3.77 18.60 3.75
C ALA A 252 -4.51 18.24 2.45
N PRO A 253 -5.69 18.81 2.17
CA PRO A 253 -6.44 18.54 0.95
C PRO A 253 -5.64 18.86 -0.32
N ALA A 254 -5.88 18.08 -1.38
CA ALA A 254 -5.14 18.17 -2.65
C ALA A 254 -5.16 19.57 -3.28
N VAL A 255 -6.28 20.26 -3.18
CA VAL A 255 -6.52 21.59 -3.79
C VAL A 255 -6.20 22.76 -2.86
N SER A 256 -5.72 22.48 -1.64
CA SER A 256 -5.43 23.53 -0.65
C SER A 256 -4.07 24.19 -0.86
N SER A 257 -3.95 25.50 -0.55
CA SER A 257 -2.66 26.18 -0.51
C SER A 257 -1.69 25.60 0.52
N ALA A 258 -2.21 24.94 1.57
CA ALA A 258 -1.40 24.22 2.54
C ALA A 258 -0.62 23.07 1.86
N ARG A 259 -1.25 22.35 0.92
CA ARG A 259 -0.60 21.28 0.14
C ARG A 259 0.57 21.82 -0.68
N LEU A 260 0.43 23.00 -1.30
CA LEU A 260 1.52 23.64 -2.06
C LEU A 260 2.68 24.10 -1.16
N ARG A 261 2.38 24.63 0.04
CA ARG A 261 3.43 24.97 1.03
C ARG A 261 4.19 23.74 1.52
N ILE A 262 3.49 22.60 1.73
CA ILE A 262 4.12 21.33 2.08
C ILE A 262 5.02 20.86 0.93
N ALA A 263 4.59 20.98 -0.31
CA ALA A 263 5.38 20.61 -1.48
C ALA A 263 6.67 21.45 -1.59
N GLU A 264 6.58 22.78 -1.39
CA GLU A 264 7.75 23.66 -1.38
C GLU A 264 8.72 23.28 -0.24
N ALA A 265 8.21 23.09 0.98
CA ALA A 265 9.02 22.65 2.12
C ALA A 265 9.67 21.28 1.88
N THR A 266 8.98 20.36 1.20
CA THR A 266 9.55 19.06 0.81
C THR A 266 10.74 19.23 -0.14
N GLY A 267 10.65 20.15 -1.11
CA GLY A 267 11.78 20.50 -1.98
C GLY A 267 12.97 21.04 -1.21
N THR A 268 12.72 21.91 -0.23
CA THR A 268 13.76 22.45 0.68
C THR A 268 14.45 21.32 1.47
N HIS A 269 13.68 20.41 2.06
CA HIS A 269 14.22 19.27 2.80
C HIS A 269 15.00 18.31 1.89
N ALA A 270 14.59 18.12 0.64
CA ALA A 270 15.31 17.26 -0.31
C ALA A 270 16.73 17.78 -0.59
N VAL A 271 16.93 19.10 -0.64
CA VAL A 271 18.29 19.69 -0.76
C VAL A 271 19.13 19.43 0.49
N GLN A 272 18.51 19.47 1.68
CA GLN A 272 19.21 19.13 2.93
C GLN A 272 19.63 17.65 2.93
N LEU A 273 18.75 16.75 2.48
CA LEU A 273 19.06 15.32 2.30
C LEU A 273 20.23 15.12 1.33
N ALA A 274 20.22 15.80 0.19
CA ALA A 274 21.30 15.76 -0.80
C ALA A 274 22.67 16.13 -0.23
N ARG A 275 22.71 17.08 0.72
CA ARG A 275 23.94 17.51 1.39
C ARG A 275 24.42 16.56 2.49
N GLN A 276 23.51 15.77 3.10
CA GLN A 276 23.82 14.86 4.22
C GLN A 276 24.08 13.42 3.78
N LYS A 277 23.97 13.12 2.50
CA LYS A 277 24.14 11.86 1.76
C LYS A 277 23.90 10.56 2.55
N GLN A 278 24.84 10.09 3.35
CA GLN A 278 24.80 8.71 3.90
C GLN A 278 23.97 8.54 5.17
N ARG A 279 23.68 9.61 5.92
CA ARG A 279 23.02 9.52 7.23
C ARG A 279 21.50 9.39 7.17
N LEU A 280 20.90 9.79 6.03
CA LEU A 280 19.46 9.87 5.85
C LEU A 280 18.99 9.09 4.61
N GLN A 281 19.63 7.98 4.33
CA GLN A 281 19.15 6.98 3.37
C GLN A 281 17.98 6.19 3.97
N PRO A 282 17.04 5.68 3.16
CA PRO A 282 15.88 4.92 3.63
C PRO A 282 16.25 3.78 4.58
N GLN A 283 17.30 3.02 4.26
CA GLN A 283 17.74 1.90 5.08
C GLN A 283 18.38 2.32 6.42
N ALA A 284 18.76 3.59 6.57
CA ALA A 284 19.26 4.13 7.84
C ALA A 284 18.18 4.79 8.69
N ILE A 285 17.08 5.27 8.07
CA ILE A 285 15.93 5.87 8.75
C ILE A 285 14.97 4.79 9.22
N LEU A 286 14.67 3.83 8.34
CA LEU A 286 13.71 2.76 8.62
C LEU A 286 14.34 1.74 9.57
N THR A 287 13.76 1.63 10.75
CA THR A 287 14.13 0.68 11.79
C THR A 287 12.92 -0.18 12.17
N ARG A 288 13.14 -1.23 12.95
CA ARG A 288 12.04 -2.02 13.49
C ARG A 288 11.03 -1.15 14.24
N GLU A 289 11.52 -0.21 15.05
CA GLU A 289 10.72 0.73 15.84
C GLU A 289 9.85 1.63 14.95
N SER A 290 10.35 2.10 13.81
CA SER A 290 9.55 2.89 12.85
C SER A 290 8.42 2.05 12.25
N PHE A 291 8.62 0.76 11.99
CA PHE A 291 7.55 -0.14 11.56
C PHE A 291 6.55 -0.43 12.67
N LEU A 292 6.99 -0.59 13.92
CA LEU A 292 6.07 -0.71 15.07
C LEU A 292 5.21 0.55 15.23
N ASN A 293 5.78 1.74 15.07
CA ASN A 293 5.04 3.00 15.01
C ASN A 293 4.00 3.00 13.88
N ALA A 294 4.39 2.55 12.70
CA ALA A 294 3.48 2.48 11.55
C ALA A 294 2.30 1.52 11.81
N ILE A 295 2.54 0.37 12.43
CA ILE A 295 1.49 -0.60 12.79
C ILE A 295 0.57 0.00 13.87
N THR A 296 1.13 0.68 14.89
CA THR A 296 0.35 1.41 15.90
C THR A 296 -0.56 2.46 15.24
N VAL A 297 -0.01 3.27 14.34
CA VAL A 297 -0.81 4.28 13.59
C VAL A 297 -1.85 3.59 12.72
N LEU A 298 -1.53 2.49 12.03
CA LEU A 298 -2.48 1.72 11.22
C LEU A 298 -3.72 1.31 12.01
N GLN A 299 -3.53 0.79 13.22
CA GLN A 299 -4.62 0.41 14.13
C GLN A 299 -5.40 1.64 14.62
N ALA A 300 -4.69 2.69 15.04
CA ALA A 300 -5.29 3.90 15.60
C ALA A 300 -6.11 4.72 14.58
N VAL A 301 -5.79 4.63 13.29
CA VAL A 301 -6.58 5.28 12.24
C VAL A 301 -7.70 4.39 11.69
N GLY A 302 -7.79 3.12 12.11
CA GLY A 302 -8.69 2.14 11.50
C GLY A 302 -8.39 2.00 10.00
N GLY A 303 -7.12 1.80 9.66
CA GLY A 303 -6.62 1.86 8.30
C GLY A 303 -7.13 0.74 7.39
N SER A 304 -6.63 0.69 6.18
CA SER A 304 -6.96 -0.32 5.17
C SER A 304 -6.28 -1.64 5.47
N THR A 305 -6.98 -2.76 5.25
CA THR A 305 -6.37 -4.10 5.24
C THR A 305 -5.28 -4.23 4.19
N ASN A 306 -5.40 -3.54 3.04
CA ASN A 306 -4.38 -3.53 1.99
C ASN A 306 -3.03 -2.99 2.49
N ALA A 307 -3.04 -2.08 3.46
CA ALA A 307 -1.82 -1.52 4.02
C ALA A 307 -0.96 -2.58 4.74
N LEU A 308 -1.56 -3.66 5.24
CA LEU A 308 -0.81 -4.79 5.80
C LEU A 308 0.05 -5.48 4.72
N VAL A 309 -0.55 -5.80 3.58
CA VAL A 309 0.16 -6.37 2.43
C VAL A 309 1.28 -5.43 1.97
N HIS A 310 1.02 -4.12 1.94
CA HIS A 310 2.02 -3.14 1.55
C HIS A 310 3.15 -3.01 2.57
N LEU A 311 2.85 -3.00 3.88
CA LEU A 311 3.88 -2.96 4.93
C LEU A 311 4.76 -4.20 4.91
N MET A 312 4.18 -5.39 4.69
CA MET A 312 4.94 -6.63 4.55
C MET A 312 5.89 -6.56 3.34
N ALA A 313 5.42 -6.08 2.18
CA ALA A 313 6.27 -5.88 1.03
C ALA A 313 7.40 -4.88 1.30
N ILE A 314 7.09 -3.75 1.94
CA ILE A 314 8.05 -2.68 2.25
C ILE A 314 9.13 -3.17 3.22
N VAL A 315 8.75 -3.82 4.32
CA VAL A 315 9.73 -4.32 5.31
C VAL A 315 10.63 -5.39 4.73
N ASN A 316 10.09 -6.26 3.87
CA ASN A 316 10.85 -7.34 3.25
C ASN A 316 11.84 -6.86 2.15
N ARG A 317 11.71 -5.61 1.68
CA ARG A 317 12.71 -4.96 0.81
C ARG A 317 13.91 -4.40 1.59
N HIS A 318 13.79 -4.28 2.92
CA HIS A 318 14.86 -3.74 3.75
C HIS A 318 15.85 -4.84 4.18
N PRO A 319 17.15 -4.75 3.82
CA PRO A 319 18.11 -5.86 4.04
C PRO A 319 18.22 -6.35 5.50
N ALA A 320 18.12 -5.42 6.46
CA ALA A 320 18.23 -5.75 7.88
C ALA A 320 16.90 -6.09 8.57
N LEU A 321 15.75 -5.83 7.93
CA LEU A 321 14.45 -5.95 8.56
C LEU A 321 13.56 -7.04 7.94
N ALA A 322 13.96 -7.61 6.82
CA ALA A 322 13.23 -8.70 6.17
C ALA A 322 12.93 -9.83 7.16
N GLY A 323 11.67 -10.24 7.28
CA GLY A 323 11.21 -11.27 8.20
C GLY A 323 11.08 -10.86 9.68
N THR A 324 11.46 -9.63 10.08
CA THR A 324 11.39 -9.18 11.49
C THR A 324 10.00 -8.73 11.93
N ILE A 325 9.14 -8.40 10.98
CA ILE A 325 7.72 -8.09 11.20
C ILE A 325 6.89 -9.24 10.63
N THR A 326 5.99 -9.76 11.43
CA THR A 326 5.15 -10.90 11.08
C THR A 326 3.68 -10.59 11.32
N PRO A 327 2.73 -11.37 10.78
CA PRO A 327 1.31 -11.25 11.12
C PRO A 327 1.05 -11.28 12.64
N ALA A 328 1.81 -12.09 13.39
CA ALA A 328 1.71 -12.13 14.86
C ALA A 328 2.17 -10.83 15.54
N THR A 329 3.19 -10.15 15.00
CA THR A 329 3.61 -8.82 15.47
C THR A 329 2.48 -7.80 15.30
N ILE A 330 1.81 -7.83 14.15
CA ILE A 330 0.71 -6.92 13.84
C ILE A 330 -0.49 -7.16 14.76
N ASP A 331 -0.84 -8.43 14.99
CA ASP A 331 -1.90 -8.83 15.92
C ASP A 331 -1.60 -8.36 17.36
N ALA A 332 -0.39 -8.60 17.84
CA ALA A 332 0.02 -8.21 19.20
C ALA A 332 -0.12 -6.70 19.43
N ILE A 333 0.31 -5.86 18.47
CA ILE A 333 0.15 -4.40 18.56
C ILE A 333 -1.33 -4.02 18.46
N GLY A 334 -2.10 -4.68 17.59
CA GLY A 334 -3.52 -4.43 17.44
C GLY A 334 -4.30 -4.60 18.74
N ARG A 335 -3.98 -5.61 19.52
CA ARG A 335 -4.64 -5.90 20.81
C ARG A 335 -4.47 -4.79 21.86
N THR A 336 -3.44 -4.00 21.76
CA THR A 336 -3.11 -2.91 22.71
C THR A 336 -3.38 -1.52 22.15
N THR A 337 -3.70 -1.40 20.86
CA THR A 337 -3.89 -0.10 20.21
C THR A 337 -5.37 0.15 19.89
N PRO A 338 -5.99 1.18 20.49
CA PRO A 338 -7.37 1.56 20.19
C PRO A 338 -7.46 2.35 18.87
N LEU A 339 -8.66 2.31 18.26
CA LEU A 339 -9.01 3.21 17.15
C LEU A 339 -9.37 4.58 17.70
N LEU A 340 -8.66 5.62 17.28
CA LEU A 340 -8.86 6.99 17.75
C LEU A 340 -9.56 7.90 16.75
N LEU A 341 -9.56 7.55 15.44
CA LEU A 341 -10.16 8.40 14.40
C LEU A 341 -11.60 8.00 14.08
N ASP A 342 -12.51 8.95 14.20
CA ASP A 342 -13.90 8.83 13.76
C ASP A 342 -14.02 9.21 12.28
N LEU A 343 -13.53 8.35 11.40
CA LEU A 343 -13.53 8.54 9.95
C LEU A 343 -14.19 7.37 9.22
N LYS A 344 -14.90 7.66 8.14
CA LYS A 344 -15.42 6.61 7.23
C LYS A 344 -14.28 5.69 6.73
N PRO A 345 -14.50 4.38 6.62
CA PRO A 345 -15.74 3.61 6.83
C PRO A 345 -16.02 3.17 8.26
N SER A 346 -15.12 3.38 9.22
CA SER A 346 -15.27 2.97 10.63
C SER A 346 -16.03 3.97 11.49
N GLY A 347 -16.19 5.20 11.01
CA GLY A 347 -16.90 6.33 11.64
C GLY A 347 -17.62 7.17 10.59
N ASP A 348 -17.84 8.46 10.89
CA ASP A 348 -18.68 9.36 10.07
C ASP A 348 -17.90 10.46 9.32
N GLY A 349 -16.71 10.81 9.80
CA GLY A 349 -15.90 11.93 9.28
C GLY A 349 -15.16 11.65 7.97
N TYR A 350 -14.56 12.71 7.41
CA TYR A 350 -13.74 12.69 6.21
C TYR A 350 -12.30 13.13 6.51
N MET A 351 -11.37 12.93 5.59
CA MET A 351 -9.98 13.35 5.73
C MET A 351 -9.81 14.86 5.91
N THR A 352 -10.73 15.66 5.37
CA THR A 352 -10.79 17.11 5.58
C THR A 352 -11.07 17.47 7.03
N ASP A 353 -11.92 16.67 7.71
CA ASP A 353 -12.22 16.87 9.13
C ASP A 353 -11.01 16.48 9.99
N PHE A 354 -10.31 15.40 9.61
CA PHE A 354 -9.06 15.01 10.27
C PHE A 354 -7.98 16.10 10.11
N HIS A 355 -7.85 16.69 8.92
CA HIS A 355 -6.93 17.81 8.70
C HIS A 355 -7.29 19.02 9.58
N ALA A 356 -8.56 19.40 9.64
CA ALA A 356 -9.06 20.51 10.45
C ALA A 356 -8.90 20.26 11.96
N ALA A 357 -8.95 18.99 12.39
CA ALA A 357 -8.72 18.59 13.79
C ALA A 357 -7.23 18.50 14.18
N GLY A 358 -6.30 18.97 13.32
CA GLY A 358 -4.87 18.99 13.57
C GLY A 358 -4.08 17.87 12.88
N GLY A 359 -4.73 16.96 12.18
CA GLY A 359 -4.10 15.94 11.36
C GLY A 359 -3.16 14.99 12.12
N MET A 360 -2.09 14.56 11.46
CA MET A 360 -1.13 13.62 12.05
C MET A 360 -0.44 14.15 13.33
N PRO A 361 -0.03 15.41 13.44
CA PRO A 361 0.55 15.91 14.69
C PRO A 361 -0.36 15.70 15.90
N ALA A 362 -1.65 16.00 15.77
CA ALA A 362 -2.61 15.84 16.86
C ALA A 362 -2.84 14.34 17.19
N LEU A 363 -2.98 13.48 16.17
CA LEU A 363 -3.10 12.04 16.37
C LEU A 363 -1.88 11.44 17.08
N LEU A 364 -0.67 11.76 16.61
CA LEU A 364 0.58 11.25 17.19
C LEU A 364 0.80 11.77 18.61
N HIS A 365 0.30 12.98 18.93
CA HIS A 365 0.31 13.48 20.30
C HIS A 365 -0.51 12.59 21.24
N HIS A 366 -1.71 12.17 20.84
CA HIS A 366 -2.53 11.22 21.62
C HIS A 366 -1.88 9.83 21.71
N LEU A 367 -1.21 9.39 20.65
CA LEU A 367 -0.53 8.09 20.59
C LEU A 367 0.84 8.06 21.27
N ARG A 368 1.36 9.20 21.75
CA ARG A 368 2.71 9.33 22.32
C ARG A 368 3.11 8.22 23.28
N PRO A 369 2.24 7.74 24.21
CA PRO A 369 2.60 6.66 25.13
C PRO A 369 2.81 5.29 24.47
N LEU A 370 2.37 5.12 23.20
CA LEU A 370 2.42 3.88 22.45
C LEU A 370 3.48 3.92 21.34
N LEU A 371 4.22 5.04 21.19
CA LEU A 371 5.15 5.25 20.09
C LEU A 371 6.61 5.20 20.54
N HIS A 372 7.47 4.69 19.67
CA HIS A 372 8.92 4.77 19.77
C HIS A 372 9.37 6.16 19.26
N LEU A 373 9.53 7.11 20.19
CA LEU A 373 9.78 8.52 19.87
C LEU A 373 11.21 8.80 19.37
N ASP A 374 12.15 7.89 19.62
CA ASP A 374 13.54 8.00 19.17
C ASP A 374 13.75 7.58 17.71
N ALA A 375 12.70 7.04 17.05
CA ALA A 375 12.74 6.70 15.64
C ALA A 375 13.06 7.95 14.79
N ARG A 376 14.03 7.81 13.88
CA ARG A 376 14.50 8.92 13.02
C ARG A 376 13.53 9.21 11.89
N THR A 377 13.59 10.44 11.38
CA THR A 377 12.81 10.90 10.25
C THR A 377 13.70 11.49 9.14
N VAL A 378 13.13 11.68 7.97
CA VAL A 378 13.80 12.30 6.81
C VAL A 378 14.28 13.74 7.07
N THR A 379 13.80 14.39 8.13
CA THR A 379 14.27 15.72 8.52
C THR A 379 15.59 15.68 9.30
N GLY A 380 16.07 14.46 9.63
CA GLY A 380 17.24 14.24 10.47
C GLY A 380 16.97 14.31 11.97
N ARG A 381 15.72 14.60 12.36
CA ARG A 381 15.24 14.66 13.74
C ARG A 381 14.57 13.35 14.13
N THR A 382 14.39 13.12 15.42
CA THR A 382 13.55 12.02 15.91
C THR A 382 12.06 12.37 15.80
N LEU A 383 11.20 11.35 15.80
CA LEU A 383 9.74 11.54 15.82
C LEU A 383 9.29 12.36 17.04
N GLY A 384 9.94 12.16 18.19
CA GLY A 384 9.67 12.94 19.41
C GLY A 384 10.00 14.42 19.28
N GLU A 385 11.14 14.76 18.64
CA GLU A 385 11.54 16.14 18.36
C GLU A 385 10.62 16.81 17.34
N GLU A 386 10.22 16.09 16.29
CA GLU A 386 9.23 16.55 15.31
C GLU A 386 7.90 16.89 16.00
N LEU A 387 7.43 15.96 16.84
CA LEU A 387 6.18 16.11 17.55
C LEU A 387 6.23 17.28 18.55
N ALA A 388 7.33 17.45 19.28
CA ALA A 388 7.50 18.57 20.22
C ALA A 388 7.50 19.93 19.47
N SER A 389 8.13 20.00 18.30
CA SER A 389 8.15 21.21 17.47
C SER A 389 6.77 21.55 16.89
N ALA A 390 6.03 20.53 16.42
CA ALA A 390 4.69 20.72 15.88
C ALA A 390 3.70 21.16 16.95
N THR A 391 3.84 20.66 18.19
CA THR A 391 2.95 20.98 19.30
C THR A 391 2.98 22.44 19.68
N ALA A 392 4.16 23.07 19.67
CA ALA A 392 4.32 24.47 20.04
C ALA A 392 3.61 25.45 19.08
N SER A 393 3.52 25.11 17.78
CA SER A 393 2.95 26.01 16.77
C SER A 393 1.49 25.67 16.39
N THR A 394 1.10 24.41 16.50
CA THR A 394 -0.15 23.90 15.92
C THR A 394 -1.21 23.58 16.98
N LEU A 395 -0.82 23.08 18.15
CA LEU A 395 -1.78 22.72 19.20
C LEU A 395 -2.35 23.94 19.92
N GLN A 396 -1.62 25.04 19.97
CA GLN A 396 -2.08 26.27 20.64
C GLN A 396 -3.25 26.94 19.90
N SER A 397 -3.39 26.70 18.58
CA SER A 397 -4.48 27.24 17.77
C SER A 397 -5.64 26.30 17.54
N LEU A 398 -5.46 24.99 17.78
CA LEU A 398 -6.43 23.95 17.42
C LEU A 398 -7.11 23.29 18.66
N TYR A 399 -6.50 23.39 19.84
CA TYR A 399 -7.10 22.96 21.12
C TYR A 399 -7.86 24.10 21.80
N VAL A 400 -8.63 24.86 21.08
CA VAL A 400 -9.72 25.56 21.73
C VAL A 400 -10.83 24.53 21.93
N ASP A 401 -10.85 23.92 23.09
CA ASP A 401 -12.06 23.30 23.63
C ASP A 401 -13.14 24.39 23.66
N SER A 402 -13.82 24.55 22.54
CA SER A 402 -15.05 25.35 22.52
C SER A 402 -16.14 24.49 23.12
N PRO A 403 -16.63 24.81 24.32
CA PRO A 403 -17.69 24.04 24.97
C PRO A 403 -19.01 24.04 24.21
N SER A 404 -19.10 24.86 23.14
CA SER A 404 -20.34 25.11 22.38
C SER A 404 -20.48 24.32 21.08
N SER A 405 -19.48 23.51 20.69
CA SER A 405 -19.60 22.71 19.47
C SER A 405 -20.07 21.30 19.80
N SER A 406 -21.31 20.99 19.38
CA SER A 406 -21.88 19.65 19.35
C SER A 406 -21.21 18.73 18.31
N THR A 407 -20.05 19.12 17.79
CA THR A 407 -19.29 18.36 16.81
C THR A 407 -18.59 17.20 17.52
N LYS A 408 -18.97 15.98 17.15
CA LYS A 408 -18.24 14.75 17.50
C LYS A 408 -16.74 14.98 17.30
N ARG A 409 -15.94 14.66 18.31
CA ARG A 409 -14.47 14.75 18.20
C ARG A 409 -13.99 13.76 17.13
N ILE A 410 -13.33 14.26 16.11
CA ILE A 410 -12.75 13.45 15.02
C ILE A 410 -11.56 12.63 15.54
N ILE A 411 -10.71 13.23 16.38
CA ILE A 411 -9.61 12.54 17.07
C ILE A 411 -10.03 12.33 18.52
N ARG A 412 -10.21 11.05 18.91
CA ARG A 412 -10.57 10.65 20.26
C ARG A 412 -9.33 10.44 21.12
N PRO A 413 -9.40 10.72 22.43
CA PRO A 413 -8.32 10.37 23.34
C PRO A 413 -8.24 8.87 23.59
N LEU A 414 -7.10 8.39 24.10
CA LEU A 414 -6.89 6.98 24.47
C LEU A 414 -7.90 6.46 25.51
N THR A 415 -8.43 7.36 26.33
CA THR A 415 -9.41 7.04 27.40
C THR A 415 -10.85 6.91 26.89
N ASP A 416 -11.15 7.41 25.69
CA ASP A 416 -12.49 7.34 25.07
C ASP A 416 -12.35 7.06 23.55
N PRO A 417 -11.86 5.89 23.14
CA PRO A 417 -11.63 5.56 21.74
C PRO A 417 -12.93 5.29 20.97
N VAL A 418 -12.86 5.39 19.64
CA VAL A 418 -13.94 4.98 18.74
C VAL A 418 -14.18 3.46 18.81
N TYR A 419 -13.07 2.70 18.92
CA TYR A 419 -13.09 1.26 19.05
C TYR A 419 -11.96 0.84 20.01
N PRO A 420 -12.20 -0.06 20.97
CA PRO A 420 -11.29 -0.23 22.09
C PRO A 420 -9.93 -0.81 21.72
N SER A 421 -9.86 -1.75 20.79
CA SER A 421 -8.60 -2.33 20.29
C SER A 421 -8.86 -3.16 19.04
N SER A 422 -7.81 -3.58 18.34
CA SER A 422 -7.92 -4.46 17.16
C SER A 422 -8.90 -3.94 16.13
N ALA A 423 -8.76 -2.67 15.73
CA ALA A 423 -9.54 -2.12 14.61
C ALA A 423 -9.36 -2.96 13.33
N LEU A 424 -8.15 -3.49 13.14
CA LEU A 424 -7.82 -4.55 12.19
C LEU A 424 -7.40 -5.79 12.99
N VAL A 425 -8.14 -6.88 12.78
CA VAL A 425 -7.87 -8.20 13.35
C VAL A 425 -7.03 -8.99 12.36
N VAL A 426 -5.94 -9.56 12.81
CA VAL A 426 -5.12 -10.48 12.03
C VAL A 426 -5.28 -11.89 12.59
N PHE A 427 -5.83 -12.79 11.79
CA PHE A 427 -5.96 -14.20 12.17
C PHE A 427 -4.64 -14.91 11.85
N THR A 428 -3.97 -15.39 12.87
CA THR A 428 -2.71 -16.13 12.77
C THR A 428 -2.88 -17.62 13.05
N ARG A 429 -4.12 -18.04 13.33
CA ARG A 429 -4.50 -19.42 13.65
C ARG A 429 -5.88 -19.71 13.08
N GLY A 430 -6.10 -20.94 12.69
CA GLY A 430 -7.38 -21.43 12.19
C GLY A 430 -7.20 -22.52 11.16
N ASN A 431 -8.20 -23.35 10.99
CA ASN A 431 -8.16 -24.46 10.05
C ASN A 431 -8.47 -24.05 8.59
N LEU A 432 -9.03 -22.84 8.38
CA LEU A 432 -9.22 -22.29 7.04
C LEU A 432 -7.90 -21.77 6.44
N SER A 433 -6.97 -21.36 7.29
CA SER A 433 -5.67 -20.81 6.91
C SER A 433 -4.58 -21.38 7.82
N PRO A 434 -4.34 -22.71 7.78
CA PRO A 434 -3.33 -23.34 8.61
C PRO A 434 -1.94 -22.94 8.14
N GLY A 435 -1.17 -22.30 9.03
CA GLY A 435 0.17 -21.81 8.73
C GLY A 435 0.24 -20.52 7.90
N GLY A 436 -0.91 -19.97 7.51
CA GLY A 436 -1.02 -18.67 6.83
C GLY A 436 -1.63 -17.58 7.70
N ALA A 437 -2.22 -16.57 7.06
CA ALA A 437 -2.90 -15.46 7.72
C ALA A 437 -4.18 -15.07 7.00
N ALA A 438 -5.04 -14.35 7.72
CA ALA A 438 -6.19 -13.64 7.16
C ALA A 438 -6.40 -12.35 7.94
N VAL A 439 -7.15 -11.40 7.39
CA VAL A 439 -7.36 -10.09 8.02
C VAL A 439 -8.83 -9.67 7.95
N LEU A 440 -9.30 -9.04 9.03
CA LEU A 440 -10.64 -8.47 9.13
C LEU A 440 -10.54 -7.02 9.63
N LYS A 441 -11.19 -6.08 8.95
CA LYS A 441 -11.39 -4.72 9.47
C LYS A 441 -12.62 -4.71 10.40
N ALA A 442 -12.41 -5.12 11.65
CA ALA A 442 -13.49 -5.26 12.63
C ALA A 442 -14.19 -3.95 12.96
N SER A 443 -13.45 -2.83 12.92
CA SER A 443 -14.00 -1.48 13.14
C SER A 443 -14.99 -1.02 12.07
N ALA A 444 -14.98 -1.63 10.87
CA ALA A 444 -15.88 -1.30 9.78
C ALA A 444 -17.08 -2.26 9.67
N SER A 445 -17.20 -3.25 10.57
CA SER A 445 -18.36 -4.14 10.66
C SER A 445 -19.60 -3.33 11.02
N LYS A 446 -20.66 -3.47 10.24
CA LYS A 446 -21.94 -2.80 10.47
C LYS A 446 -22.82 -3.55 11.48
N ASP A 447 -22.61 -4.85 11.58
CA ASP A 447 -23.28 -5.71 12.55
C ASP A 447 -22.23 -6.48 13.36
N ARG A 448 -21.99 -6.04 14.60
CA ARG A 448 -20.99 -6.64 15.47
C ARG A 448 -21.29 -8.09 15.88
N ARG A 449 -22.53 -8.56 15.72
CA ARG A 449 -22.88 -9.97 15.93
C ARG A 449 -22.15 -10.88 14.96
N LEU A 450 -21.84 -10.38 13.75
CA LEU A 450 -21.08 -11.10 12.72
C LEU A 450 -19.59 -11.31 13.09
N LEU A 451 -19.09 -10.68 14.14
CA LEU A 451 -17.74 -10.93 14.68
C LEU A 451 -17.66 -12.24 15.47
N HIS A 452 -18.83 -12.81 15.83
CA HIS A 452 -19.01 -14.13 16.42
C HIS A 452 -20.18 -14.78 15.68
N HIS A 453 -19.90 -15.49 14.62
CA HIS A 453 -20.95 -15.90 13.68
C HIS A 453 -20.77 -17.34 13.23
N ARG A 454 -21.89 -18.03 13.08
CA ARG A 454 -22.01 -19.36 12.51
C ARG A 454 -23.06 -19.34 11.42
N GLY A 455 -22.73 -19.84 10.23
CA GLY A 455 -23.66 -19.84 9.11
C GLY A 455 -23.24 -20.79 7.99
N LYS A 456 -24.19 -21.14 7.15
CA LYS A 456 -24.00 -21.91 5.92
C LYS A 456 -23.06 -21.19 4.96
N ALA A 457 -22.05 -21.86 4.45
CA ALA A 457 -21.16 -21.33 3.43
C ALA A 457 -21.81 -21.36 2.04
N VAL A 458 -21.83 -20.20 1.37
CA VAL A 458 -22.20 -20.07 -0.04
C VAL A 458 -20.95 -19.68 -0.80
N VAL A 459 -20.39 -20.64 -1.54
CA VAL A 459 -19.07 -20.50 -2.19
C VAL A 459 -19.23 -20.07 -3.64
N PHE A 460 -18.41 -19.11 -4.06
CA PHE A 460 -18.27 -18.63 -5.43
C PHE A 460 -16.84 -18.85 -5.90
N ASP A 461 -16.71 -19.47 -7.07
CA ASP A 461 -15.44 -19.77 -7.73
C ASP A 461 -15.07 -18.66 -8.72
N GLY A 462 -14.48 -17.59 -8.20
CA GLY A 462 -14.08 -16.44 -9.01
C GLY A 462 -15.18 -15.39 -9.24
N PRO A 463 -14.81 -14.24 -9.85
CA PRO A 463 -15.72 -13.11 -10.06
C PRO A 463 -16.86 -13.42 -11.02
N ALA A 464 -16.64 -14.26 -12.04
CA ALA A 464 -17.66 -14.59 -13.03
C ALA A 464 -18.78 -15.44 -12.41
N ASP A 465 -18.46 -16.45 -11.61
CA ASP A 465 -19.43 -17.24 -10.87
C ASP A 465 -20.22 -16.37 -9.88
N LEU A 466 -19.51 -15.50 -9.15
CA LEU A 466 -20.17 -14.53 -8.25
C LEU A 466 -21.17 -13.66 -9.02
N ALA A 467 -20.76 -13.04 -10.12
CA ALA A 467 -21.62 -12.15 -10.90
C ALA A 467 -22.85 -12.87 -11.45
N HIS A 468 -22.70 -14.12 -11.86
CA HIS A 468 -23.80 -14.92 -12.41
C HIS A 468 -24.81 -15.36 -11.33
N ARG A 469 -24.36 -15.72 -10.13
CA ARG A 469 -25.19 -16.40 -9.13
C ARG A 469 -25.67 -15.51 -7.99
N ILE A 470 -24.98 -14.43 -7.66
CA ILE A 470 -25.24 -13.67 -6.42
C ILE A 470 -26.67 -13.09 -6.33
N ASP A 471 -27.26 -12.74 -7.46
CA ASP A 471 -28.60 -12.17 -7.54
C ASP A 471 -29.66 -13.17 -8.08
N ASP A 472 -29.29 -14.44 -8.26
CA ASP A 472 -30.22 -15.50 -8.65
C ASP A 472 -31.28 -15.68 -7.54
N PRO A 473 -32.57 -15.53 -7.84
CA PRO A 473 -33.65 -15.79 -6.88
C PRO A 473 -33.62 -17.18 -6.27
N ALA A 474 -33.13 -18.19 -7.03
CA ALA A 474 -33.03 -19.57 -6.61
C ALA A 474 -31.79 -19.87 -5.75
N LEU A 475 -30.85 -18.92 -5.62
CA LEU A 475 -29.66 -19.11 -4.78
C LEU A 475 -30.11 -19.41 -3.34
N ASP A 476 -29.70 -20.56 -2.81
CA ASP A 476 -29.98 -20.97 -1.43
C ASP A 476 -29.10 -20.17 -0.45
N VAL A 477 -29.58 -19.00 -0.07
CA VAL A 477 -28.89 -18.04 0.82
C VAL A 477 -29.90 -17.33 1.72
N ASP A 478 -29.53 -17.17 3.00
CA ASP A 478 -30.24 -16.42 4.02
C ASP A 478 -29.33 -15.37 4.69
N ARG A 479 -29.87 -14.61 5.66
CA ARG A 479 -29.11 -13.55 6.35
C ARG A 479 -27.94 -14.05 7.18
N ASP A 480 -27.99 -15.30 7.60
CA ASP A 480 -26.99 -15.93 8.45
C ASP A 480 -25.94 -16.71 7.63
N SER A 481 -26.15 -16.81 6.31
CA SER A 481 -25.20 -17.44 5.41
C SER A 481 -23.86 -16.69 5.35
N VAL A 482 -22.77 -17.41 5.14
CA VAL A 482 -21.41 -16.87 4.93
C VAL A 482 -21.08 -16.91 3.45
N LEU A 483 -20.81 -15.77 2.84
CA LEU A 483 -20.45 -15.68 1.43
C LEU A 483 -18.94 -15.86 1.26
N VAL A 484 -18.51 -16.85 0.51
CA VAL A 484 -17.10 -17.17 0.27
C VAL A 484 -16.76 -16.95 -1.20
N LEU A 485 -15.82 -16.06 -1.49
CA LEU A 485 -15.28 -15.85 -2.84
C LEU A 485 -13.81 -16.26 -2.85
N ARG A 486 -13.46 -17.24 -3.65
CA ARG A 486 -12.12 -17.81 -3.73
C ARG A 486 -11.55 -17.78 -5.15
N GLY A 487 -10.25 -17.99 -5.27
CA GLY A 487 -9.53 -17.99 -6.54
C GLY A 487 -9.24 -16.60 -7.08
N ILE A 488 -9.27 -15.57 -6.24
CA ILE A 488 -8.95 -14.18 -6.58
C ILE A 488 -7.75 -13.64 -5.79
N GLY A 489 -6.90 -14.53 -5.29
CA GLY A 489 -5.65 -14.19 -4.63
C GLY A 489 -4.56 -13.65 -5.59
N PRO A 490 -3.29 -13.60 -5.16
CA PRO A 490 -2.19 -13.11 -5.99
C PRO A 490 -2.08 -13.75 -7.37
N VAL A 491 -2.06 -15.06 -7.44
CA VAL A 491 -2.03 -15.81 -8.71
C VAL A 491 -3.44 -16.00 -9.26
N GLY A 492 -4.38 -16.52 -8.48
CA GLY A 492 -5.79 -16.67 -8.81
C GLY A 492 -6.08 -17.14 -10.25
N ARG A 493 -7.35 -17.10 -10.66
CA ARG A 493 -7.76 -17.35 -12.04
C ARG A 493 -8.57 -16.19 -12.59
N ASN A 494 -8.26 -15.73 -13.79
CA ASN A 494 -9.07 -14.79 -14.54
C ASN A 494 -9.72 -15.50 -15.73
N GLU A 495 -10.95 -16.01 -15.52
CA GLU A 495 -11.69 -16.81 -16.51
C GLU A 495 -12.12 -15.99 -17.75
N GLU A 496 -12.27 -14.67 -17.63
CA GLU A 496 -12.64 -13.82 -18.78
C GLU A 496 -11.52 -13.76 -19.83
N GLU A 497 -10.26 -13.82 -19.38
CA GLU A 497 -9.12 -13.91 -20.29
C GLU A 497 -8.91 -15.33 -20.83
N GLU A 498 -9.40 -16.38 -20.16
CA GLU A 498 -9.33 -17.76 -20.66
C GLU A 498 -10.16 -17.96 -21.94
N LYS A 499 -11.30 -17.29 -22.07
CA LYS A 499 -12.16 -17.34 -23.26
C LYS A 499 -11.54 -16.68 -24.49
N GLY A 500 -10.57 -15.78 -24.30
CA GLY A 500 -9.84 -15.08 -25.36
C GLY A 500 -8.46 -15.67 -25.67
N GLY A 501 -8.08 -16.81 -25.10
CA GLY A 501 -6.81 -17.50 -25.38
C GLY A 501 -5.60 -16.91 -24.69
N GLY A 502 -5.75 -16.13 -23.61
CA GLY A 502 -4.67 -15.46 -22.90
C GLY A 502 -4.86 -15.36 -21.40
N GLY A 503 -5.41 -16.39 -20.73
CA GLY A 503 -5.66 -16.41 -19.30
C GLY A 503 -4.49 -15.86 -18.48
N GLY A 504 -4.75 -14.87 -17.61
CA GLY A 504 -3.76 -14.19 -16.79
C GLY A 504 -3.99 -14.39 -15.28
N PRO A 505 -3.05 -13.94 -14.42
CA PRO A 505 -3.25 -13.98 -12.99
C PRO A 505 -4.38 -13.03 -12.58
N SER A 506 -5.11 -13.39 -11.53
CA SER A 506 -6.12 -12.52 -10.91
C SER A 506 -5.51 -11.23 -10.36
N GLY A 507 -4.33 -11.32 -9.73
CA GLY A 507 -3.60 -10.19 -9.19
C GLY A 507 -4.32 -9.48 -8.04
N MET A 508 -5.15 -10.17 -7.27
CA MET A 508 -5.94 -9.63 -6.15
C MET A 508 -6.77 -8.39 -6.55
N PRO A 509 -7.76 -8.50 -7.43
CA PRO A 509 -8.61 -7.36 -7.80
C PRO A 509 -9.40 -6.82 -6.59
N GLU A 510 -9.70 -5.52 -6.59
CA GLU A 510 -10.60 -4.90 -5.58
C GLU A 510 -12.07 -5.32 -5.72
N ALA A 511 -12.34 -6.23 -6.60
CA ALA A 511 -13.65 -6.86 -6.77
C ALA A 511 -14.20 -7.55 -5.53
N GLY A 512 -13.40 -7.65 -4.47
CA GLY A 512 -13.79 -8.19 -3.17
C GLY A 512 -14.95 -7.50 -2.46
N LEU A 513 -15.67 -6.58 -3.13
CA LEU A 513 -17.01 -6.27 -2.72
C LEU A 513 -17.92 -7.43 -3.15
N ILE A 514 -17.93 -8.49 -2.37
CA ILE A 514 -18.97 -9.49 -2.46
C ILE A 514 -20.27 -8.77 -2.06
N PRO A 515 -21.17 -8.45 -3.01
CA PRO A 515 -22.37 -7.68 -2.68
C PRO A 515 -23.34 -8.51 -1.84
N ILE A 516 -24.15 -7.86 -1.04
CA ILE A 516 -25.29 -8.54 -0.41
C ILE A 516 -26.25 -8.96 -1.52
N PRO A 517 -26.73 -10.23 -1.55
CA PRO A 517 -27.73 -10.68 -2.51
C PRO A 517 -28.94 -9.72 -2.55
N ARG A 518 -29.38 -9.34 -3.76
CA ARG A 518 -30.43 -8.33 -3.94
C ARG A 518 -31.69 -8.66 -3.16
N LYS A 519 -32.10 -9.95 -3.12
CA LYS A 519 -33.28 -10.40 -2.36
C LYS A 519 -33.16 -10.17 -0.85
N LEU A 520 -31.94 -10.25 -0.27
CA LEU A 520 -31.72 -9.97 1.15
C LEU A 520 -31.54 -8.46 1.40
N ALA A 521 -30.88 -7.75 0.48
CA ALA A 521 -30.77 -6.29 0.56
C ALA A 521 -32.14 -5.60 0.55
N ALA A 522 -33.08 -6.07 -0.29
CA ALA A 522 -34.49 -5.59 -0.32
C ALA A 522 -35.23 -5.88 1.00
N GLN A 523 -34.80 -6.87 1.79
CA GLN A 523 -35.32 -7.18 3.13
C GLN A 523 -34.62 -6.38 4.25
N GLY A 524 -33.74 -5.41 3.89
CA GLY A 524 -33.02 -4.58 4.84
C GLY A 524 -31.74 -5.19 5.42
N VAL A 525 -31.22 -6.29 4.87
CA VAL A 525 -29.91 -6.83 5.24
C VAL A 525 -28.82 -5.90 4.69
N THR A 526 -28.02 -5.30 5.58
CA THR A 526 -26.98 -4.33 5.23
C THR A 526 -25.56 -4.86 5.41
N ASP A 527 -25.39 -6.00 6.10
CA ASP A 527 -24.10 -6.69 6.28
C ASP A 527 -24.30 -8.20 6.40
N MET A 528 -23.30 -8.95 5.97
CA MET A 528 -23.19 -10.40 6.10
C MET A 528 -21.72 -10.74 6.31
N LEU A 529 -21.40 -11.89 6.94
CA LEU A 529 -20.03 -12.38 6.97
C LEU A 529 -19.61 -12.82 5.56
N ARG A 530 -18.46 -12.32 5.13
CA ARG A 530 -17.86 -12.61 3.83
C ARG A 530 -16.41 -13.00 4.00
N ILE A 531 -15.92 -13.92 3.19
CA ILE A 531 -14.55 -14.44 3.25
C ILE A 531 -13.97 -14.51 1.84
N SER A 532 -12.69 -14.12 1.67
CA SER A 532 -12.00 -14.21 0.40
C SER A 532 -10.48 -14.27 0.56
N ASP A 533 -9.82 -14.94 -0.40
CA ASP A 533 -8.37 -14.86 -0.62
C ASP A 533 -7.95 -13.58 -1.36
N GLY A 534 -8.91 -12.84 -1.89
CA GLY A 534 -8.70 -11.54 -2.50
C GLY A 534 -8.59 -10.40 -1.49
N ARG A 535 -8.59 -9.18 -2.02
CA ARG A 535 -8.62 -7.92 -1.27
C ARG A 535 -9.88 -7.13 -1.56
N MET A 536 -10.15 -6.14 -0.72
CA MET A 536 -11.24 -5.19 -0.90
C MET A 536 -10.70 -3.78 -0.71
N SER A 537 -11.33 -2.79 -1.34
CA SER A 537 -11.00 -1.39 -1.10
C SER A 537 -11.05 -1.06 0.39
N GLY A 538 -10.03 -0.37 0.91
CA GLY A 538 -9.99 0.10 2.30
C GLY A 538 -11.13 1.05 2.67
N THR A 539 -11.87 1.56 1.67
CA THR A 539 -13.04 2.44 1.82
C THR A 539 -14.36 1.69 1.99
N ALA A 540 -14.37 0.36 1.79
CA ALA A 540 -15.55 -0.45 1.95
C ALA A 540 -15.82 -0.76 3.43
N GLY A 541 -17.09 -0.74 3.82
CA GLY A 541 -17.55 -1.17 5.14
C GLY A 541 -18.15 -2.57 5.09
N GLY A 542 -18.33 -3.16 6.27
CA GLY A 542 -18.94 -4.47 6.47
C GLY A 542 -17.96 -5.51 7.02
N THR A 543 -18.51 -6.70 7.33
CA THR A 543 -17.77 -7.79 7.97
C THR A 543 -17.18 -8.70 6.88
N VAL A 544 -15.92 -8.45 6.52
CA VAL A 544 -15.24 -9.19 5.44
C VAL A 544 -13.86 -9.65 5.89
N VAL A 545 -13.64 -10.95 5.92
CA VAL A 545 -12.33 -11.58 6.12
C VAL A 545 -11.65 -11.68 4.76
N LEU A 546 -10.46 -11.14 4.65
CA LEU A 546 -9.71 -10.95 3.41
C LEU A 546 -8.30 -11.55 3.51
N HIS A 547 -7.64 -11.63 2.37
CA HIS A 547 -6.24 -12.05 2.27
C HIS A 547 -6.01 -13.45 2.87
N VAL A 548 -7.02 -14.33 2.80
CA VAL A 548 -6.85 -15.71 3.27
C VAL A 548 -5.71 -16.35 2.50
N SER A 549 -4.68 -16.77 3.24
CA SER A 549 -3.51 -17.41 2.65
C SER A 549 -3.20 -18.74 3.34
N PRO A 550 -2.68 -19.74 2.60
CA PRO A 550 -2.48 -19.72 1.14
C PRO A 550 -3.76 -19.46 0.34
N GLU A 551 -3.61 -18.74 -0.81
CA GLU A 551 -4.76 -18.44 -1.68
C GLU A 551 -5.42 -19.69 -2.27
N GLY A 552 -6.70 -19.58 -2.70
CA GLY A 552 -7.46 -20.73 -3.24
C GLY A 552 -6.85 -21.40 -4.47
N ALA A 553 -5.93 -20.74 -5.17
CA ALA A 553 -5.17 -21.32 -6.29
C ALA A 553 -3.94 -22.11 -5.85
N ASP A 554 -3.47 -21.97 -4.60
CA ASP A 554 -2.32 -22.70 -4.08
C ASP A 554 -2.72 -24.16 -3.78
N PRO A 555 -1.90 -25.17 -4.17
CA PRO A 555 -2.16 -26.59 -3.87
C PRO A 555 -2.30 -26.89 -2.38
N GLY A 556 -1.62 -26.10 -1.53
CA GLY A 556 -1.67 -26.22 -0.07
C GLY A 556 -2.86 -25.51 0.60
N SER A 557 -3.76 -24.90 -0.17
CA SER A 557 -4.85 -24.11 0.37
C SER A 557 -6.09 -24.92 0.76
N VAL A 558 -6.51 -24.82 2.02
CA VAL A 558 -7.80 -25.37 2.47
C VAL A 558 -8.97 -24.62 1.82
N LEU A 559 -8.87 -23.32 1.61
CA LEU A 559 -9.88 -22.53 0.92
C LEU A 559 -10.09 -23.01 -0.52
N GLY A 560 -9.03 -23.47 -1.16
CA GLY A 560 -9.05 -23.98 -2.53
C GLY A 560 -9.62 -25.39 -2.66
N VAL A 561 -9.59 -26.21 -1.62
CA VAL A 561 -10.21 -27.55 -1.63
C VAL A 561 -11.71 -27.38 -1.78
N ARG A 562 -12.35 -28.17 -2.66
CA ARG A 562 -13.81 -28.18 -2.77
C ARG A 562 -14.40 -28.52 -1.41
N LEU A 563 -15.13 -27.57 -0.83
CA LEU A 563 -15.93 -27.74 0.36
C LEU A 563 -17.15 -28.61 0.01
N LEU A 564 -16.91 -29.87 -0.28
CA LEU A 564 -17.97 -30.86 -0.44
C LEU A 564 -18.22 -31.51 0.91
N SER A 565 -19.49 -31.76 1.21
CA SER A 565 -19.99 -32.51 2.36
C SER A 565 -19.37 -33.89 2.41
N VAL A 566 -18.29 -34.11 3.14
CA VAL A 566 -17.73 -35.45 3.45
C VAL A 566 -16.89 -35.35 4.72
N GLU A 567 -16.91 -36.37 5.54
CA GLU A 567 -15.99 -36.57 6.67
C GLU A 567 -14.54 -36.34 6.25
N LEU A 568 -13.86 -35.39 6.91
CA LEU A 568 -12.50 -35.05 6.61
C LEU A 568 -11.65 -35.20 7.87
N GLU A 569 -11.04 -36.37 8.05
CA GLU A 569 -9.90 -36.52 8.95
C GLU A 569 -8.70 -35.72 8.39
N GLU A 570 -7.80 -35.25 9.23
CA GLU A 570 -6.61 -34.47 8.81
C GLU A 570 -5.82 -35.18 7.70
N GLU A 571 -5.82 -36.52 7.71
CA GLU A 571 -5.24 -37.37 6.67
C GLU A 571 -6.00 -37.28 5.33
N VAL A 572 -7.32 -37.09 5.35
CA VAL A 572 -8.14 -36.91 4.15
C VAL A 572 -7.95 -35.52 3.54
N ILE A 573 -7.77 -34.49 4.38
CA ILE A 573 -7.38 -33.16 3.90
C ILE A 573 -6.02 -33.26 3.21
N LYS A 574 -5.03 -33.85 3.87
CA LYS A 574 -3.70 -34.08 3.29
C LYS A 574 -3.76 -34.87 1.99
N ALA A 575 -4.53 -35.95 1.96
CA ALA A 575 -4.70 -36.78 0.77
C ALA A 575 -5.36 -36.00 -0.38
N ARG A 576 -6.36 -35.15 -0.12
CA ARG A 576 -7.01 -34.34 -1.15
C ARG A 576 -6.13 -33.16 -1.59
N MET A 577 -5.36 -32.58 -0.69
CA MET A 577 -4.34 -31.60 -1.05
C MET A 577 -3.27 -32.23 -1.97
N GLU A 578 -2.86 -33.46 -1.67
CA GLU A 578 -1.93 -34.22 -2.48
C GLU A 578 -2.54 -34.66 -3.82
N GLU A 579 -3.81 -35.07 -3.84
CA GLU A 579 -4.55 -35.38 -5.07
C GLU A 579 -4.72 -34.15 -5.95
N ARG A 580 -5.06 -33.01 -5.38
CA ARG A 580 -5.14 -31.75 -6.10
C ARG A 580 -3.76 -31.30 -6.62
N ARG A 581 -2.71 -31.50 -5.83
CA ARG A 581 -1.34 -31.26 -6.26
C ARG A 581 -0.98 -32.13 -7.44
N ARG A 582 -1.33 -33.43 -7.38
CA ARG A 582 -1.16 -34.38 -8.51
C ARG A 582 -2.02 -34.01 -9.71
N GLU A 583 -3.27 -33.60 -9.51
CA GLU A 583 -4.11 -33.08 -10.60
C GLU A 583 -3.51 -31.85 -11.27
N MET A 584 -2.89 -30.96 -10.48
CA MET A 584 -2.20 -29.79 -11.01
C MET A 584 -0.88 -30.21 -11.70
N GLU A 585 -0.12 -31.15 -11.15
CA GLU A 585 1.09 -31.70 -11.75
C GLU A 585 0.77 -32.48 -13.05
N LEU A 586 -0.31 -33.26 -13.10
CA LEU A 586 -0.79 -33.96 -14.31
C LEU A 586 -1.32 -33.00 -15.38
N LYS A 587 -1.88 -31.84 -14.97
CA LYS A 587 -2.22 -30.74 -15.86
C LYS A 587 -0.96 -30.05 -16.42
N GLU A 588 0.15 -30.09 -15.68
CA GLU A 588 1.47 -29.63 -16.14
C GLU A 588 2.10 -30.58 -17.16
N GLU A 589 1.91 -31.91 -17.05
CA GLU A 589 2.59 -32.91 -17.87
C GLU A 589 2.02 -33.09 -19.29
N GLY A 590 1.04 -32.33 -19.71
CA GLY A 590 0.86 -32.23 -21.14
C GLY A 590 -0.48 -32.53 -21.76
N LYS A 591 -1.62 -32.28 -21.14
CA LYS A 591 -2.91 -32.42 -21.85
C LYS A 591 -3.97 -31.34 -21.64
N GLU A 592 -3.75 -30.36 -20.80
CA GLU A 592 -4.71 -29.26 -20.67
C GLU A 592 -4.05 -27.87 -20.60
N GLU A 593 -4.58 -26.95 -21.37
CA GLU A 593 -4.03 -25.65 -21.73
C GLU A 593 -3.85 -24.63 -20.60
N GLY A 594 -4.32 -24.91 -19.37
CA GLY A 594 -4.38 -23.89 -18.31
C GLY A 594 -3.03 -23.55 -17.68
N TRP A 595 -2.26 -24.52 -17.14
CA TRP A 595 -1.04 -24.25 -16.40
C TRP A 595 0.20 -24.17 -17.30
N ALA A 596 0.29 -25.03 -18.30
CA ALA A 596 1.33 -24.97 -19.34
C ALA A 596 1.23 -23.68 -20.18
N ALA A 597 0.05 -23.06 -20.30
CA ALA A 597 -0.12 -21.73 -20.86
C ALA A 597 0.48 -20.64 -19.96
N ARG A 598 0.46 -20.80 -18.64
CA ARG A 598 1.07 -19.86 -17.68
C ARG A 598 2.60 -19.84 -17.75
N GLU A 599 3.25 -21.00 -17.91
CA GLU A 599 4.71 -21.04 -18.13
C GLU A 599 5.15 -20.43 -19.47
N ARG A 600 4.30 -20.48 -20.48
CA ARG A 600 4.53 -19.85 -21.77
C ARG A 600 4.20 -18.36 -21.80
N MET A 601 3.65 -17.80 -20.72
CA MET A 601 3.38 -16.36 -20.62
C MET A 601 4.66 -15.56 -20.76
N ARG A 602 4.65 -14.58 -21.68
CA ARG A 602 5.80 -13.72 -21.96
C ARG A 602 5.77 -12.45 -21.10
N GLY A 603 6.94 -11.87 -20.89
CA GLY A 603 7.09 -10.56 -20.27
C GLY A 603 6.66 -10.57 -18.81
N TYR A 604 6.08 -9.45 -18.37
CA TYR A 604 5.72 -9.23 -16.97
C TYR A 604 4.69 -10.25 -16.43
N ARG A 605 3.75 -10.72 -17.26
CA ARG A 605 2.76 -11.73 -16.84
C ARG A 605 3.43 -13.03 -16.38
N GLY A 606 4.36 -13.55 -17.20
CA GLY A 606 5.09 -14.75 -16.84
C GLY A 606 6.00 -14.56 -15.63
N LEU A 607 6.64 -13.41 -15.51
CA LEU A 607 7.43 -13.05 -14.35
C LEU A 607 6.55 -13.04 -13.08
N TYR A 608 5.39 -12.38 -13.13
CA TYR A 608 4.48 -12.26 -11.99
C TYR A 608 4.01 -13.62 -11.48
N VAL A 609 3.54 -14.50 -12.36
CA VAL A 609 3.01 -15.83 -11.97
C VAL A 609 4.09 -16.70 -11.32
N ARG A 610 5.35 -16.62 -11.79
CA ARG A 610 6.45 -17.42 -11.23
C ARG A 610 6.99 -16.90 -9.91
N GLU A 611 6.98 -15.58 -9.72
CA GLU A 611 7.78 -14.94 -8.67
C GLU A 611 6.95 -14.30 -7.56
N VAL A 612 5.63 -14.10 -7.75
CA VAL A 612 4.80 -13.45 -6.73
C VAL A 612 4.60 -14.35 -5.51
N ASN A 613 4.80 -13.78 -4.33
CA ASN A 613 4.56 -14.46 -3.06
C ASN A 613 3.12 -14.20 -2.55
N GLN A 614 2.75 -14.91 -1.48
CA GLN A 614 1.43 -14.85 -0.88
C GLN A 614 1.18 -13.53 -0.11
N ALA A 615 -0.09 -13.28 0.25
CA ALA A 615 -0.52 -12.02 0.86
C ALA A 615 0.15 -11.70 2.20
N GLU A 616 0.43 -12.72 3.04
CA GLU A 616 1.14 -12.57 4.31
C GLU A 616 2.60 -12.18 4.15
N HIS A 617 3.17 -12.36 2.95
CA HIS A 617 4.53 -11.95 2.59
C HIS A 617 4.58 -10.65 1.77
N GLY A 618 3.42 -10.09 1.40
CA GLY A 618 3.29 -8.78 0.78
C GLY A 618 2.97 -8.78 -0.71
N VAL A 619 2.74 -9.93 -1.35
CA VAL A 619 2.46 -10.04 -2.81
C VAL A 619 3.59 -9.37 -3.63
N ASP A 620 4.84 -9.59 -3.21
CA ASP A 620 6.04 -9.07 -3.89
C ASP A 620 6.76 -10.19 -4.64
N PHE A 621 7.73 -9.85 -5.46
CA PHE A 621 8.56 -10.85 -6.13
C PHE A 621 9.62 -11.40 -5.18
N THR A 622 9.77 -12.71 -5.15
CA THR A 622 10.68 -13.40 -4.22
C THR A 622 12.13 -12.95 -4.37
N PHE A 623 12.59 -12.71 -5.59
CA PHE A 623 13.96 -12.26 -5.87
C PHE A 623 14.23 -10.80 -5.51
N LEU A 624 13.19 -9.99 -5.27
CA LEU A 624 13.32 -8.59 -4.85
C LEU A 624 13.33 -8.43 -3.34
N THR A 625 12.93 -9.47 -2.60
CA THR A 625 12.98 -9.45 -1.14
C THR A 625 14.42 -9.63 -0.66
N ALA A 626 14.81 -8.92 0.39
CA ALA A 626 16.16 -8.99 0.93
C ALA A 626 16.52 -10.36 1.53
N ALA A 627 15.53 -11.18 1.84
CA ALA A 627 15.71 -12.53 2.33
C ALA A 627 16.17 -13.54 1.25
N GLY A 628 16.13 -13.14 -0.02
CA GLY A 628 16.50 -13.98 -1.17
C GLY A 628 15.53 -15.14 -1.47
N PRO A 629 15.73 -15.86 -2.58
CA PRO A 629 14.78 -16.88 -3.06
C PRO A 629 14.69 -18.15 -2.20
N GLY A 630 15.43 -18.27 -1.11
CA GLY A 630 15.37 -19.42 -0.19
C GLY A 630 14.62 -19.17 1.12
N ALA A 631 14.17 -17.95 1.40
CA ALA A 631 13.53 -17.60 2.67
C ALA A 631 12.00 -17.79 2.67
N ASN A 632 11.39 -18.05 1.53
CA ASN A 632 9.97 -18.39 1.46
C ASN A 632 9.77 -19.86 1.84
N GLY A 633 9.53 -20.08 3.12
CA GLY A 633 8.70 -21.13 3.73
C GLY A 633 8.74 -22.58 3.27
N LYS A 634 9.66 -23.01 2.41
CA LYS A 634 9.71 -24.44 2.07
C LYS A 634 10.57 -25.31 3.00
N ASP A 635 11.48 -24.72 3.81
CA ASP A 635 12.39 -25.57 4.62
C ASP A 635 12.83 -25.02 6.00
N LYS A 636 12.22 -23.98 6.57
CA LYS A 636 12.62 -23.51 7.92
C LYS A 636 11.47 -23.27 8.91
N GLY A 637 10.24 -23.62 8.56
CA GLY A 637 9.07 -23.44 9.41
C GLY A 637 8.87 -24.49 10.51
N ALA A 638 9.63 -25.58 10.52
CA ALA A 638 9.42 -26.66 11.47
C ALA A 638 10.43 -26.71 12.65
N GLU A 639 11.57 -26.05 12.57
CA GLU A 639 12.60 -26.21 13.60
C GLU A 639 12.99 -24.97 14.41
N GLN A 640 12.49 -23.78 14.12
CA GLN A 640 12.84 -22.55 14.89
C GLN A 640 11.67 -21.80 15.50
N ALA A 641 10.46 -22.33 15.49
CA ALA A 641 9.35 -21.84 16.33
C ALA A 641 9.35 -22.48 17.74
N GLY A 642 10.49 -22.93 18.21
CA GLY A 642 10.72 -23.43 19.56
C GLY A 642 11.07 -22.34 20.58
N GLY A 643 10.39 -21.18 20.52
CA GLY A 643 10.46 -20.10 21.50
C GLY A 643 9.12 -19.99 22.22
N ASP A 644 9.07 -20.52 23.46
CA ASP A 644 8.07 -20.24 24.51
C ASP A 644 6.59 -20.58 24.18
N VAL A 645 6.32 -21.86 23.96
CA VAL A 645 5.00 -22.43 24.24
C VAL A 645 5.04 -22.91 25.71
N PRO A 646 4.15 -22.42 26.60
CA PRO A 646 4.07 -22.93 27.96
C PRO A 646 3.84 -24.44 27.95
N PRO A 647 4.53 -25.23 28.80
CA PRO A 647 4.35 -26.67 28.85
C PRO A 647 2.93 -26.99 29.33
N GLY A 648 2.16 -27.70 28.53
CA GLY A 648 0.83 -28.18 28.87
C GLY A 648 -0.24 -28.17 27.79
N TYR A 649 0.03 -27.65 26.60
CA TYR A 649 -0.92 -27.73 25.49
C TYR A 649 -0.62 -28.91 24.57
N SER A 650 -1.30 -30.03 24.84
CA SER A 650 -1.47 -31.09 23.84
C SER A 650 -2.65 -30.75 22.95
N PHE A 651 -2.45 -30.76 21.65
CA PHE A 651 -3.55 -30.63 20.69
C PHE A 651 -4.53 -31.77 20.86
N PRO A 652 -5.84 -31.54 21.06
CA PRO A 652 -6.81 -32.62 20.98
C PRO A 652 -6.79 -33.22 19.57
N LYS A 653 -6.74 -34.54 19.49
CA LYS A 653 -6.99 -35.26 18.24
C LYS A 653 -8.43 -35.00 17.81
N LEU A 654 -8.61 -34.19 16.79
CA LEU A 654 -9.92 -33.83 16.23
C LEU A 654 -10.35 -34.89 15.23
N ARG A 655 -11.46 -35.56 15.51
CA ARG A 655 -12.18 -36.40 14.56
C ARG A 655 -13.23 -35.55 13.84
N TRP A 656 -13.33 -35.73 12.54
CA TRP A 656 -14.22 -34.98 11.65
C TRP A 656 -15.40 -35.87 11.23
N ILE A 657 -16.61 -35.48 11.57
CA ILE A 657 -17.82 -36.17 11.09
C ILE A 657 -18.68 -35.15 10.37
N ILE A 658 -18.87 -35.31 9.06
CA ILE A 658 -19.84 -34.54 8.29
C ILE A 658 -20.83 -35.50 7.68
N GLN A 659 -22.06 -35.53 8.19
CA GLN A 659 -23.21 -36.11 7.50
C GLN A 659 -23.92 -34.98 6.73
N HIS A 660 -24.14 -35.17 5.44
CA HIS A 660 -25.03 -34.49 4.48
C HIS A 660 -25.64 -33.12 4.88
N SER A 661 -24.89 -32.23 5.52
CA SER A 661 -25.33 -30.87 5.91
C SER A 661 -24.40 -29.81 5.37
N PRO A 662 -24.91 -28.60 5.04
CA PRO A 662 -24.08 -27.50 4.55
C PRO A 662 -23.03 -27.11 5.59
N MET A 663 -21.82 -26.82 5.13
CA MET A 663 -20.70 -26.45 5.96
C MET A 663 -20.94 -25.12 6.69
N VAL A 664 -20.45 -25.03 7.90
CA VAL A 664 -20.64 -23.89 8.78
C VAL A 664 -19.30 -23.27 9.12
N ILE A 665 -19.18 -21.95 8.99
CA ILE A 665 -17.98 -21.18 9.32
C ILE A 665 -18.22 -20.39 10.59
N ILE A 666 -17.28 -20.44 11.53
CA ILE A 666 -17.35 -19.72 12.81
C ILE A 666 -16.18 -18.76 12.93
N LEU A 667 -16.49 -17.52 13.32
CA LEU A 667 -15.53 -16.60 13.90
C LEU A 667 -15.64 -16.65 15.43
N GLN A 668 -14.57 -17.04 16.12
CA GLN A 668 -14.53 -17.06 17.58
C GLN A 668 -13.53 -16.06 18.13
N SER A 669 -13.86 -15.45 19.27
CA SER A 669 -12.93 -14.65 20.08
C SER A 669 -12.24 -15.54 21.14
N PRO A 670 -10.90 -15.36 21.35
CA PRO A 670 -10.05 -14.40 20.69
C PRO A 670 -9.43 -14.96 19.40
N MET A 671 -9.89 -14.47 18.24
CA MET A 671 -9.20 -14.47 16.95
C MET A 671 -8.84 -15.83 16.34
N VAL A 672 -9.80 -16.75 16.28
CA VAL A 672 -9.67 -18.01 15.56
C VAL A 672 -10.70 -18.07 14.44
N LEU A 673 -10.25 -18.26 13.20
CA LEU A 673 -11.13 -18.53 12.06
C LEU A 673 -11.25 -20.04 11.91
N CYS A 674 -12.39 -20.60 12.28
CA CYS A 674 -12.63 -22.03 12.28
C CYS A 674 -13.79 -22.42 11.38
N ILE A 675 -13.73 -23.65 10.86
CA ILE A 675 -14.84 -24.34 10.22
C ILE A 675 -15.36 -25.39 11.22
N THR A 676 -16.67 -25.45 11.42
CA THR A 676 -17.27 -26.44 12.31
C THR A 676 -18.35 -27.23 11.61
N ASP A 677 -18.70 -28.40 12.19
CA ASP A 677 -19.89 -29.14 11.81
C ASP A 677 -21.20 -28.46 12.28
N PRO A 678 -22.37 -28.93 11.84
CA PRO A 678 -23.65 -28.39 12.27
C PRO A 678 -23.91 -28.51 13.77
N GLU A 679 -23.21 -29.38 14.47
CA GLU A 679 -23.36 -29.64 15.93
C GLU A 679 -22.42 -28.77 16.76
N GLY A 680 -21.49 -28.00 16.13
CA GLY A 680 -20.61 -27.05 16.80
C GLY A 680 -19.25 -27.60 17.21
N HIS A 681 -18.86 -28.75 16.68
CA HIS A 681 -17.53 -29.29 16.90
C HIS A 681 -16.53 -28.50 16.06
N LEU A 682 -15.48 -28.02 16.69
CA LEU A 682 -14.37 -27.31 16.04
C LEU A 682 -13.58 -28.28 15.16
N PHE A 683 -13.36 -27.89 13.95
CA PHE A 683 -12.51 -28.60 13.01
C PHE A 683 -11.10 -28.02 12.99
#